data_240de53b428b3c5ca64499d09a46d793
#
_entry.id   240de53b428b3c5ca64499d09a46d793
#
_cell.length_a   1.000
_cell.length_b   1.000
_cell.length_c   1.000
_cell.angle_alpha   90.00
_cell.angle_beta   90.00
_cell.angle_gamma   90.00
#
_symmetry.space_group_name_H-M   'P 1'
#
loop_
_entity.id
_entity.type
_entity.pdbx_description
1 polymer ?
#
loop_
_entity_poly.entity_id
_entity_poly.type
_entity_poly.pdbx_seq_one_letter_code
_entity_poly.pdbx_strand_id
1 'polypeptide(L)'
;MQKHKRSRPRQNRGSVAHSNVAGEARPRPETKKQKVASGRTKSTASAAHLRKNRAYGFFMDLPFEVFTEIISHSYPGDLLALARTNKSLRHFLMRQSAAHLWGQAECNLSSRGLPRCPPLMSEPEYAALLFTKNCSICGVSTTSQADLYLYARLCKSCRATELVDVYELTTRIVNLIPRSPIAGPQNDKTELTYYCLRDHARKVDAIRADLKSTGDLAARETWEYEQDVALGAQLKLSMEVYSFLRHWDYDEKAQTMMRERRKTIEQRLVDLDLESSEDWEQIHYSFYVLWNTLTEQPKPLTEGAWKALLPTIQLTLEESRYQNYVAYLNTRQDMCSRRLNELWREVGANPGRLGSIVAALGARSMPSLGTASDGMNRAVLTPFPGIEDGLEWDFMATFCDGEHNVNQTEQLFTSVLDRIQTKIPEWVNRVELDLARLLSKPNGSRTKRQDSSLPLTVKGSTEAAAHLPGVTRRLLRADCAFKASDEHPLYGVLYIGSDYLSPLPLCYPDLLITRRGKAWNPEWFQPYSEACRVAKALLACLGMGNAAHAEMKVMGCRFVCGRCSDRKAWNWDGMVGHYLQEQRRHKYRRFQPPGVSHLNSHSLAETRGKLLVQIAPEEQLGEVIDLASIVPPLKPWKSGRERRTNGEDRYEFKRDGLIPRPVSHPSLSI
;
A
#
# COMPACT_ATOMS: atom_id res chain seq x y z
N MET A 1 8.11 -64.57 1.11
CA MET A 1 8.35 -65.42 -0.08
C MET A 1 8.69 -64.50 -1.23
N GLN A 2 9.96 -64.44 -1.59
CA GLN A 2 10.55 -64.85 -2.86
C GLN A 2 10.06 -64.04 -4.06
N LYS A 3 10.87 -63.47 -4.95
CA LYS A 3 12.33 -63.38 -5.23
C LYS A 3 12.50 -62.40 -6.40
N HIS A 4 13.52 -61.53 -6.31
CA HIS A 4 14.60 -61.28 -7.27
C HIS A 4 14.31 -61.11 -8.78
N LYS A 5 14.82 -60.01 -9.40
CA LYS A 5 16.17 -59.77 -9.99
C LYS A 5 16.18 -58.39 -10.64
N ARG A 6 16.96 -57.41 -10.27
CA ARG A 6 18.37 -57.04 -10.60
C ARG A 6 18.75 -57.12 -12.10
N SER A 7 19.08 -55.94 -12.66
CA SER A 7 20.39 -55.69 -13.23
C SER A 7 20.59 -54.22 -13.71
N ARG A 8 21.59 -53.59 -13.14
CA ARG A 8 22.45 -52.50 -13.68
C ARG A 8 23.70 -53.24 -14.28
N PRO A 9 24.75 -52.60 -14.87
CA PRO A 9 24.99 -51.22 -15.29
C PRO A 9 25.78 -51.11 -16.63
N ARG A 10 26.13 -49.88 -17.09
CA ARG A 10 27.52 -49.56 -17.49
C ARG A 10 27.77 -48.06 -17.71
N GLN A 11 28.79 -47.62 -17.02
CA GLN A 11 29.54 -46.38 -17.16
C GLN A 11 30.47 -46.40 -18.38
N ASN A 12 30.83 -45.19 -18.87
CA ASN A 12 32.21 -44.72 -19.14
C ASN A 12 32.09 -43.22 -19.51
N ARG A 13 32.64 -42.30 -18.81
CA ARG A 13 33.99 -41.76 -18.51
C ARG A 13 34.81 -41.41 -19.76
N GLY A 14 35.29 -40.15 -19.72
CA GLY A 14 36.44 -39.60 -20.42
C GLY A 14 36.13 -38.25 -20.99
N SER A 15 36.38 -37.15 -20.41
CA SER A 15 37.54 -36.34 -19.99
C SER A 15 38.26 -35.63 -21.14
N VAL A 16 38.32 -34.31 -21.01
CA VAL A 16 39.47 -33.39 -21.15
C VAL A 16 39.79 -32.71 -22.48
N ALA A 17 39.75 -31.36 -22.37
CA ALA A 17 40.73 -30.35 -22.73
C ALA A 17 40.78 -29.70 -24.13
N HIS A 18 40.68 -28.37 -24.04
CA HIS A 18 41.47 -27.30 -24.69
C HIS A 18 41.88 -27.35 -26.16
N SER A 19 41.56 -26.35 -26.95
CA SER A 19 42.43 -25.22 -27.26
C SER A 19 42.01 -24.53 -28.56
N ASN A 20 42.16 -23.22 -28.53
CA ASN A 20 42.27 -22.20 -29.54
C ASN A 20 42.68 -22.65 -30.98
N VAL A 21 42.21 -21.90 -31.96
CA VAL A 21 42.98 -21.05 -32.92
C VAL A 21 42.24 -20.88 -34.23
N ALA A 22 42.09 -19.66 -34.60
CA ALA A 22 41.99 -18.92 -35.84
C ALA A 22 42.03 -19.67 -37.20
N GLY A 23 41.29 -19.10 -38.14
CA GLY A 23 41.83 -19.01 -39.48
C GLY A 23 40.92 -19.30 -40.64
N GLU A 24 40.66 -18.25 -41.46
CA GLU A 24 40.59 -18.21 -42.91
C GLU A 24 39.42 -18.85 -43.67
N ALA A 25 38.65 -18.02 -44.27
CA ALA A 25 38.52 -17.54 -45.67
C ALA A 25 38.31 -18.56 -46.79
N ARG A 26 37.11 -18.41 -47.43
CA ARG A 26 36.78 -18.52 -48.89
C ARG A 26 36.76 -19.93 -49.56
N PRO A 27 36.12 -20.10 -50.77
CA PRO A 27 35.46 -19.12 -51.65
C PRO A 27 34.06 -19.52 -52.28
N ARG A 28 33.48 -18.59 -52.96
CA ARG A 28 32.39 -18.70 -53.95
C ARG A 28 32.76 -19.58 -55.13
N PRO A 29 31.77 -20.01 -55.92
CA PRO A 29 31.89 -19.96 -57.36
C PRO A 29 30.79 -19.10 -58.04
N GLU A 30 31.27 -18.29 -58.96
CA GLU A 30 30.52 -17.60 -60.02
C GLU A 30 30.14 -18.58 -61.14
N THR A 31 29.16 -18.19 -61.87
CA THR A 31 28.90 -17.99 -63.31
C THR A 31 27.58 -18.64 -63.77
N LYS A 32 26.74 -18.06 -64.59
CA LYS A 32 26.90 -17.58 -65.97
C LYS A 32 25.72 -16.72 -66.38
N LYS A 33 26.03 -15.68 -67.12
CA LYS A 33 25.13 -14.82 -67.88
C LYS A 33 24.51 -15.60 -69.05
N GLN A 34 23.24 -15.29 -69.34
CA GLN A 34 22.76 -15.28 -70.75
C GLN A 34 21.77 -14.12 -70.97
N LYS A 35 22.15 -13.25 -71.89
CA LYS A 35 21.33 -12.20 -72.53
C LYS A 35 20.42 -12.82 -73.53
N VAL A 36 19.16 -12.42 -73.63
CA VAL A 36 18.47 -12.18 -74.87
C VAL A 36 17.46 -11.04 -74.71
N ALA A 37 17.31 -10.26 -75.73
CA ALA A 37 16.79 -8.92 -75.78
C ALA A 37 15.28 -8.83 -76.09
N SER A 38 14.81 -7.60 -75.82
CA SER A 38 13.80 -6.80 -76.47
C SER A 38 12.31 -7.20 -76.33
N GLY A 39 11.58 -6.26 -75.77
CA GLY A 39 10.14 -6.17 -75.81
C GLY A 39 9.63 -4.94 -75.05
N ARG A 40 9.52 -3.85 -75.76
CA ARG A 40 9.12 -2.52 -75.31
C ARG A 40 7.60 -2.48 -75.11
N THR A 41 7.13 -2.53 -73.88
CA THR A 41 5.78 -2.04 -73.48
C THR A 41 5.88 -1.09 -72.36
N LYS A 42 5.52 0.15 -72.60
CA LYS A 42 5.42 1.22 -71.61
C LYS A 42 4.31 0.89 -70.62
N SER A 43 4.64 0.56 -69.35
CA SER A 43 3.66 0.39 -68.35
C SER A 43 3.46 1.72 -67.56
N THR A 44 2.24 2.17 -67.54
CA THR A 44 1.72 3.32 -66.77
C THR A 44 1.73 3.12 -65.26
N ALA A 45 2.42 2.08 -64.76
CA ALA A 45 2.53 1.78 -63.31
C ALA A 45 3.57 2.64 -62.55
N SER A 46 4.47 3.33 -63.27
CA SER A 46 5.55 4.12 -62.64
C SER A 46 5.07 5.45 -62.03
N ALA A 47 3.98 6.03 -62.56
CA ALA A 47 3.48 7.33 -62.05
C ALA A 47 2.72 7.23 -60.72
N ALA A 48 2.07 6.09 -60.45
CA ALA A 48 1.38 5.88 -59.18
C ALA A 48 2.36 5.58 -58.00
N HIS A 49 3.45 4.87 -58.29
CA HIS A 49 4.51 4.60 -57.30
C HIS A 49 5.36 5.84 -57.00
N LEU A 50 5.62 6.67 -57.99
CA LEU A 50 6.30 7.97 -57.80
C LEU A 50 5.42 8.99 -57.06
N ARG A 51 4.09 8.98 -57.26
CA ARG A 51 3.16 9.81 -56.49
C ARG A 51 3.04 9.36 -55.06
N LYS A 52 3.04 8.06 -54.75
CA LYS A 52 3.07 7.53 -53.40
C LYS A 52 4.36 7.92 -52.64
N ASN A 53 5.52 7.75 -53.28
CA ASN A 53 6.80 8.14 -52.68
C ASN A 53 6.94 9.67 -52.51
N ARG A 54 6.30 10.49 -53.32
CA ARG A 54 6.29 11.95 -53.18
C ARG A 54 5.43 12.42 -52.02
N ALA A 55 4.31 11.74 -51.76
CA ALA A 55 3.46 12.05 -50.60
C ALA A 55 4.16 11.74 -49.26
N TYR A 56 4.98 10.68 -49.19
CA TYR A 56 5.76 10.35 -47.99
C TYR A 56 6.95 11.30 -47.77
N GLY A 57 7.56 11.87 -48.85
CA GLY A 57 8.61 12.88 -48.72
C GLY A 57 8.10 14.18 -48.14
N PHE A 58 6.93 14.62 -48.56
CA PHE A 58 6.34 15.89 -48.11
C PHE A 58 6.10 15.95 -46.59
N PHE A 59 5.72 14.85 -45.95
CA PHE A 59 5.47 14.80 -44.50
C PHE A 59 6.75 14.90 -43.65
N MET A 60 7.89 14.47 -44.22
CA MET A 60 9.20 14.54 -43.55
C MET A 60 9.92 15.88 -43.79
N ASP A 61 9.45 16.66 -44.75
CA ASP A 61 9.98 17.97 -45.11
C ASP A 61 9.28 19.11 -44.32
N LEU A 62 8.24 18.79 -43.52
CA LEU A 62 7.55 19.77 -42.70
C LEU A 62 8.44 20.23 -41.55
N PRO A 63 8.37 21.53 -41.16
CA PRO A 63 8.94 21.98 -39.86
C PRO A 63 8.41 21.12 -38.71
N PHE A 64 9.26 20.87 -37.73
CA PHE A 64 8.94 19.99 -36.61
C PHE A 64 7.67 20.44 -35.87
N GLU A 65 7.48 21.72 -35.71
CA GLU A 65 6.34 22.36 -35.05
C GLU A 65 5.03 22.06 -35.81
N VAL A 66 5.06 22.17 -37.12
CA VAL A 66 3.89 21.86 -37.95
C VAL A 66 3.57 20.38 -37.93
N PHE A 67 4.61 19.54 -37.93
CA PHE A 67 4.44 18.10 -37.84
C PHE A 67 3.84 17.68 -36.51
N THR A 68 4.34 18.22 -35.37
CA THR A 68 3.80 17.93 -34.07
C THR A 68 2.38 18.45 -33.90
N GLU A 69 2.05 19.59 -34.47
CA GLU A 69 0.69 20.12 -34.44
C GLU A 69 -0.29 19.22 -35.20
N ILE A 70 0.07 18.75 -36.39
CA ILE A 70 -0.76 17.80 -37.16
C ILE A 70 -0.97 16.50 -36.35
N ILE A 71 0.08 15.99 -35.70
CA ILE A 71 0.01 14.76 -34.91
C ILE A 71 -0.85 14.96 -33.66
N SER A 72 -0.85 16.14 -33.04
CA SER A 72 -1.64 16.41 -31.85
C SER A 72 -3.14 16.23 -32.07
N HIS A 73 -3.62 16.34 -33.32
CA HIS A 73 -5.02 16.12 -33.70
C HIS A 73 -5.33 14.67 -34.11
N SER A 74 -4.34 13.78 -34.13
CA SER A 74 -4.50 12.37 -34.49
C SER A 74 -5.06 11.54 -33.37
N TYR A 75 -5.59 10.35 -33.68
CA TYR A 75 -5.97 9.35 -32.67
C TYR A 75 -4.82 8.39 -32.36
N PRO A 76 -4.83 7.71 -31.21
CA PRO A 76 -3.75 6.78 -30.83
C PRO A 76 -3.48 5.68 -31.88
N GLY A 77 -4.54 5.17 -32.52
CA GLY A 77 -4.44 4.20 -33.61
C GLY A 77 -3.70 4.74 -34.85
N ASP A 78 -3.89 6.06 -35.16
CA ASP A 78 -3.22 6.73 -36.28
C ASP A 78 -1.73 6.91 -35.98
N LEU A 79 -1.35 7.26 -34.77
CA LEU A 79 0.05 7.34 -34.35
C LEU A 79 0.76 5.99 -34.50
N LEU A 80 0.10 4.89 -34.13
CA LEU A 80 0.64 3.55 -34.39
C LEU A 80 0.79 3.24 -35.88
N ALA A 81 -0.19 3.62 -36.68
CA ALA A 81 -0.11 3.44 -38.11
C ALA A 81 1.06 4.23 -38.69
N LEU A 82 1.23 5.49 -38.31
CA LEU A 82 2.36 6.34 -38.71
C LEU A 82 3.70 5.73 -38.26
N ALA A 83 3.81 5.25 -37.02
CA ALA A 83 5.02 4.60 -36.51
C ALA A 83 5.42 3.33 -37.29
N ARG A 84 4.48 2.72 -38.00
CA ARG A 84 4.70 1.52 -38.86
C ARG A 84 5.07 1.84 -40.31
N THR A 85 4.90 3.07 -40.73
CA THR A 85 5.17 3.48 -42.13
C THR A 85 6.65 3.71 -42.40
N ASN A 86 7.39 4.26 -41.44
CA ASN A 86 8.77 4.71 -41.60
C ASN A 86 9.59 4.51 -40.34
N LYS A 87 10.86 4.12 -40.46
CA LYS A 87 11.79 3.92 -39.36
C LYS A 87 12.05 5.21 -38.54
N SER A 88 12.13 6.36 -39.23
CA SER A 88 12.37 7.66 -38.57
C SER A 88 11.15 8.09 -37.73
N LEU A 89 9.94 7.94 -38.29
CA LEU A 89 8.69 8.19 -37.54
C LEU A 89 8.54 7.25 -36.35
N ARG A 90 8.87 5.96 -36.56
CA ARG A 90 8.87 5.00 -35.45
C ARG A 90 9.85 5.43 -34.34
N HIS A 91 11.07 5.77 -34.73
CA HIS A 91 12.10 6.21 -33.78
C HIS A 91 11.68 7.47 -33.01
N PHE A 92 11.03 8.41 -33.70
CA PHE A 92 10.50 9.62 -33.06
C PHE A 92 9.33 9.32 -32.11
N LEU A 93 8.30 8.65 -32.62
CA LEU A 93 7.06 8.42 -31.83
C LEU A 93 7.23 7.45 -30.66
N MET A 94 8.21 6.53 -30.72
CA MET A 94 8.46 5.57 -29.65
C MET A 94 9.46 6.06 -28.58
N ARG A 95 9.92 7.31 -28.65
CA ARG A 95 10.76 7.90 -27.61
C ARG A 95 9.89 8.37 -26.45
N GLN A 96 10.42 8.30 -25.25
CA GLN A 96 9.75 8.82 -24.05
C GLN A 96 9.43 10.31 -24.17
N SER A 97 10.25 11.09 -24.88
CA SER A 97 10.00 12.51 -25.17
C SER A 97 8.73 12.76 -26.01
N ALA A 98 8.21 11.75 -26.71
CA ALA A 98 6.98 11.84 -27.49
C ALA A 98 5.71 11.41 -26.70
N ALA A 99 5.84 11.05 -25.42
CA ALA A 99 4.71 10.63 -24.59
C ALA A 99 3.58 11.67 -24.54
N HIS A 100 3.90 12.97 -24.59
CA HIS A 100 2.91 14.04 -24.64
C HIS A 100 2.02 13.99 -25.88
N LEU A 101 2.53 13.53 -27.04
CA LEU A 101 1.75 13.36 -28.27
C LEU A 101 0.75 12.22 -28.15
N TRP A 102 1.15 11.12 -27.51
CA TRP A 102 0.26 10.00 -27.22
C TRP A 102 -0.84 10.42 -26.24
N GLY A 103 -0.47 11.13 -25.15
CA GLY A 103 -1.42 11.65 -24.20
C GLY A 103 -2.42 12.63 -24.83
N GLN A 104 -1.98 13.46 -25.79
CA GLN A 104 -2.87 14.35 -26.54
C GLN A 104 -3.81 13.56 -27.46
N ALA A 105 -3.30 12.53 -28.14
CA ALA A 105 -4.11 11.64 -28.97
C ALA A 105 -5.20 10.91 -28.17
N GLU A 106 -4.91 10.48 -26.94
CA GLU A 106 -5.90 9.93 -26.01
C GLU A 106 -6.96 10.99 -25.64
N CYS A 107 -6.52 12.24 -25.34
CA CYS A 107 -7.45 13.35 -25.06
C CYS A 107 -8.44 13.60 -26.20
N ASN A 108 -8.02 13.43 -27.47
CA ASN A 108 -8.90 13.60 -28.63
C ASN A 108 -10.05 12.58 -28.66
N LEU A 109 -9.91 11.46 -27.94
CA LEU A 109 -10.96 10.44 -27.78
C LEU A 109 -11.66 10.48 -26.42
N SER A 110 -11.25 11.36 -25.49
CA SER A 110 -11.84 11.43 -24.16
C SER A 110 -13.34 11.79 -24.22
N SER A 111 -13.75 12.66 -25.15
CA SER A 111 -15.16 12.97 -25.40
C SER A 111 -16.00 11.77 -25.87
N ARG A 112 -15.34 10.72 -26.39
CA ARG A 112 -15.96 9.44 -26.76
C ARG A 112 -15.85 8.39 -25.68
N GLY A 113 -15.32 8.77 -24.50
CA GLY A 113 -15.21 7.88 -23.34
C GLY A 113 -13.95 7.03 -23.28
N LEU A 114 -12.89 7.34 -24.05
CA LEU A 114 -11.60 6.65 -23.89
C LEU A 114 -10.96 7.01 -22.55
N PRO A 115 -10.73 6.04 -21.65
CA PRO A 115 -9.98 6.28 -20.42
C PRO A 115 -8.49 6.54 -20.71
N ARG A 116 -7.83 7.19 -19.75
CA ARG A 116 -6.38 7.40 -19.81
C ARG A 116 -5.61 6.07 -19.71
N CYS A 117 -4.44 6.05 -20.35
CA CYS A 117 -3.51 4.92 -20.25
C CYS A 117 -3.18 4.62 -18.78
N PRO A 118 -3.27 3.35 -18.33
CA PRO A 118 -2.91 2.97 -16.97
C PRO A 118 -1.41 3.16 -16.71
N PRO A 119 -1.00 3.50 -15.46
CA PRO A 119 0.40 3.78 -15.12
C PRO A 119 1.38 2.64 -15.38
N LEU A 120 0.88 1.40 -15.41
CA LEU A 120 1.70 0.19 -15.61
C LEU A 120 1.94 -0.17 -17.09
N MET A 121 1.41 0.62 -18.01
CA MET A 121 1.49 0.38 -19.45
C MET A 121 1.97 1.66 -20.15
N SER A 122 2.73 1.52 -21.23
CA SER A 122 3.06 2.67 -22.06
C SER A 122 1.88 3.01 -23.01
N GLU A 123 1.73 4.27 -23.37
CA GLU A 123 0.68 4.74 -24.27
C GLU A 123 0.71 4.02 -25.63
N PRO A 124 1.89 3.74 -26.26
CA PRO A 124 1.92 2.92 -27.49
C PRO A 124 1.43 1.49 -27.29
N GLU A 125 1.70 0.85 -26.15
CA GLU A 125 1.20 -0.49 -25.82
C GLU A 125 -0.32 -0.46 -25.61
N TYR A 126 -0.81 0.56 -24.91
CA TYR A 126 -2.24 0.78 -24.70
C TYR A 126 -2.97 1.00 -26.03
N ALA A 127 -2.43 1.87 -26.89
CA ALA A 127 -2.96 2.08 -28.23
C ALA A 127 -2.92 0.79 -29.06
N ALA A 128 -1.85 -0.02 -28.95
CA ALA A 128 -1.74 -1.29 -29.67
C ALA A 128 -2.78 -2.31 -29.18
N LEU A 129 -3.04 -2.38 -27.89
CA LEU A 129 -4.05 -3.24 -27.29
C LEU A 129 -5.45 -2.90 -27.81
N LEU A 130 -5.79 -1.61 -27.87
CA LEU A 130 -7.13 -1.15 -28.24
C LEU A 130 -7.37 -1.15 -29.75
N PHE A 131 -6.45 -0.59 -30.53
CA PHE A 131 -6.65 -0.27 -31.96
C PHE A 131 -5.99 -1.23 -32.95
N THR A 132 -5.33 -2.31 -32.46
CA THR A 132 -4.75 -3.32 -33.36
C THR A 132 -5.26 -4.73 -33.04
N LYS A 133 -5.12 -5.63 -34.02
CA LYS A 133 -5.45 -7.05 -33.84
C LYS A 133 -4.19 -7.91 -33.74
N ASN A 134 -3.15 -7.40 -33.11
CA ASN A 134 -1.88 -8.11 -32.94
C ASN A 134 -1.77 -8.70 -31.53
N CYS A 135 -1.13 -9.86 -31.44
CA CYS A 135 -0.79 -10.47 -30.16
C CYS A 135 0.19 -9.59 -29.38
N SER A 136 -0.09 -9.29 -28.12
CA SER A 136 0.76 -8.45 -27.27
C SER A 136 2.14 -9.06 -27.00
N ILE A 137 2.28 -10.38 -27.09
CA ILE A 137 3.53 -11.09 -26.83
C ILE A 137 4.37 -11.26 -28.10
N CYS A 138 3.82 -11.92 -29.13
CA CYS A 138 4.58 -12.27 -30.34
C CYS A 138 4.34 -11.35 -31.55
N GLY A 139 3.42 -10.39 -31.45
CA GLY A 139 3.11 -9.44 -32.52
C GLY A 139 2.34 -10.00 -33.70
N VAL A 140 2.05 -11.30 -33.73
CA VAL A 140 1.30 -11.94 -34.86
C VAL A 140 -0.15 -11.47 -34.84
N SER A 141 -0.73 -11.26 -36.02
CA SER A 141 -2.15 -10.91 -36.16
C SER A 141 -3.04 -12.04 -35.61
N THR A 142 -4.07 -11.69 -34.88
CA THR A 142 -5.00 -12.64 -34.25
C THR A 142 -6.42 -12.11 -34.30
N THR A 143 -7.37 -13.01 -34.36
CA THR A 143 -8.81 -12.71 -34.28
C THR A 143 -9.31 -12.66 -32.84
N SER A 144 -8.44 -12.99 -31.85
CA SER A 144 -8.80 -12.93 -30.44
C SER A 144 -9.07 -11.50 -30.01
N GLN A 145 -10.07 -11.31 -29.18
CA GLN A 145 -10.31 -10.03 -28.52
C GLN A 145 -9.23 -9.73 -27.46
N ALA A 146 -9.06 -8.47 -27.11
CA ALA A 146 -8.24 -8.07 -25.99
C ALA A 146 -8.86 -8.58 -24.69
N ASP A 147 -8.05 -9.15 -23.83
CA ASP A 147 -8.42 -9.48 -22.47
C ASP A 147 -8.15 -8.27 -21.60
N LEU A 148 -9.20 -7.63 -21.11
CA LEU A 148 -9.10 -6.40 -20.33
C LEU A 148 -8.75 -6.64 -18.86
N TYR A 149 -8.91 -7.86 -18.35
CA TYR A 149 -8.41 -8.21 -17.02
C TYR A 149 -6.89 -8.31 -17.00
N LEU A 150 -6.29 -8.86 -18.09
CA LEU A 150 -4.84 -9.02 -18.22
C LEU A 150 -4.17 -7.89 -19.00
N TYR A 151 -4.93 -6.94 -19.56
CA TYR A 151 -4.44 -5.92 -20.51
C TYR A 151 -3.58 -6.52 -21.63
N ALA A 152 -3.98 -7.65 -22.16
CA ALA A 152 -3.24 -8.36 -23.18
C ALA A 152 -4.17 -8.94 -24.27
N ARG A 153 -3.70 -8.93 -25.52
CA ARG A 153 -4.31 -9.67 -26.60
C ARG A 153 -3.41 -10.85 -26.93
N LEU A 154 -3.92 -12.07 -26.79
CA LEU A 154 -3.13 -13.28 -26.96
C LEU A 154 -3.59 -14.09 -28.16
N CYS A 155 -2.67 -14.49 -29.03
CA CYS A 155 -2.92 -15.49 -30.05
C CYS A 155 -3.04 -16.90 -29.42
N LYS A 156 -3.55 -17.87 -30.18
CA LYS A 156 -3.74 -19.25 -29.68
C LYS A 156 -2.45 -19.87 -29.13
N SER A 157 -1.31 -19.64 -29.79
CA SER A 157 -0.01 -20.16 -29.35
C SER A 157 0.41 -19.55 -28.02
N CYS A 158 0.39 -18.20 -27.90
CA CYS A 158 0.79 -17.52 -26.66
C CYS A 158 -0.17 -17.79 -25.51
N ARG A 159 -1.46 -18.05 -25.76
CA ARG A 159 -2.37 -18.51 -24.70
C ARG A 159 -1.92 -19.82 -24.08
N ALA A 160 -1.43 -20.76 -24.91
CA ALA A 160 -1.00 -22.08 -24.42
C ALA A 160 0.33 -22.02 -23.65
N THR A 161 1.22 -21.04 -23.93
CA THR A 161 2.55 -20.95 -23.31
C THR A 161 2.63 -19.94 -22.16
N GLU A 162 1.91 -18.83 -22.27
CA GLU A 162 2.06 -17.69 -21.35
C GLU A 162 0.98 -17.62 -20.27
N LEU A 163 -0.14 -18.33 -20.42
CA LEU A 163 -1.15 -18.42 -19.38
C LEU A 163 -0.82 -19.54 -18.39
N VAL A 164 -1.11 -19.27 -17.13
CA VAL A 164 -1.02 -20.21 -16.02
C VAL A 164 -2.35 -20.20 -15.30
N ASP A 165 -2.85 -21.37 -14.94
CA ASP A 165 -3.99 -21.49 -14.04
C ASP A 165 -3.60 -20.95 -12.66
N VAL A 166 -4.42 -20.06 -12.13
CA VAL A 166 -4.16 -19.42 -10.84
C VAL A 166 -4.13 -20.43 -9.69
N TYR A 167 -4.83 -21.55 -9.81
CA TYR A 167 -4.81 -22.63 -8.82
C TYR A 167 -3.48 -23.41 -8.79
N GLU A 168 -2.67 -23.35 -9.86
CA GLU A 168 -1.31 -23.92 -9.87
C GLU A 168 -0.30 -23.06 -9.13
N LEU A 169 -0.66 -21.82 -8.77
CA LEU A 169 0.22 -20.89 -8.07
C LEU A 169 0.12 -21.06 -6.55
N THR A 170 1.14 -20.58 -5.86
CA THR A 170 1.08 -20.51 -4.40
C THR A 170 -0.05 -19.56 -3.99
N THR A 171 -0.90 -19.97 -3.05
CA THR A 171 -2.05 -19.19 -2.56
C THR A 171 -1.70 -17.76 -2.12
N ARG A 172 -0.43 -17.52 -1.82
CA ARG A 172 0.07 -16.23 -1.30
C ARG A 172 0.14 -15.10 -2.31
N ILE A 173 0.24 -15.39 -3.63
CA ILE A 173 0.34 -14.37 -4.67
C ILE A 173 -0.93 -14.22 -5.49
N VAL A 174 -1.88 -15.12 -5.35
CA VAL A 174 -3.13 -15.16 -6.15
C VAL A 174 -3.92 -13.85 -6.08
N ASN A 175 -3.95 -13.20 -4.92
CA ASN A 175 -4.65 -11.93 -4.72
C ASN A 175 -3.82 -10.70 -5.07
N LEU A 176 -2.56 -10.89 -5.47
CA LEU A 176 -1.63 -9.80 -5.81
C LEU A 176 -1.38 -9.68 -7.31
N ILE A 177 -2.04 -10.50 -8.13
CA ILE A 177 -1.84 -10.55 -9.58
C ILE A 177 -3.16 -10.35 -10.34
N PRO A 178 -3.13 -9.68 -11.51
CA PRO A 178 -4.26 -9.64 -12.40
C PRO A 178 -4.62 -11.04 -12.90
N ARG A 179 -5.90 -11.37 -12.84
CA ARG A 179 -6.41 -12.68 -13.24
C ARG A 179 -7.68 -12.54 -14.08
N SER A 180 -7.82 -13.38 -15.07
CA SER A 180 -8.92 -13.36 -16.03
C SER A 180 -9.70 -14.67 -16.04
N PRO A 181 -11.03 -14.64 -15.94
CA PRO A 181 -11.87 -15.82 -16.13
C PRO A 181 -12.19 -16.11 -17.61
N ILE A 182 -11.71 -15.26 -18.55
CA ILE A 182 -11.98 -15.41 -20.00
C ILE A 182 -10.74 -15.74 -20.82
N ALA A 183 -9.55 -15.67 -20.23
CA ALA A 183 -8.28 -15.83 -20.95
C ALA A 183 -8.02 -17.26 -21.43
N GLY A 184 -8.47 -18.26 -20.70
CA GLY A 184 -8.23 -19.68 -20.97
C GLY A 184 -9.50 -20.53 -21.01
N PRO A 185 -9.37 -21.85 -21.17
CA PRO A 185 -10.50 -22.77 -21.15
C PRO A 185 -11.11 -22.87 -19.74
N GLN A 186 -12.42 -22.94 -19.66
CA GLN A 186 -13.13 -23.28 -18.43
C GLN A 186 -13.16 -24.81 -18.30
N ASN A 187 -12.27 -25.35 -17.48
CA ASN A 187 -12.08 -26.80 -17.34
C ASN A 187 -13.01 -27.38 -16.28
N ASP A 188 -13.36 -26.62 -15.26
CA ASP A 188 -14.29 -27.00 -14.21
C ASP A 188 -15.69 -26.45 -14.51
N LYS A 189 -16.71 -27.28 -14.29
CA LYS A 189 -18.11 -26.87 -14.41
C LYS A 189 -18.72 -26.42 -13.08
N THR A 190 -17.99 -26.56 -12.00
CA THR A 190 -18.43 -26.22 -10.63
C THR A 190 -17.83 -24.91 -10.17
N GLU A 191 -16.70 -24.47 -10.77
CA GLU A 191 -16.02 -23.23 -10.41
C GLU A 191 -15.45 -22.50 -11.65
N LEU A 192 -15.39 -21.16 -11.58
CA LEU A 192 -14.71 -20.38 -12.62
C LEU A 192 -13.20 -20.58 -12.55
N THR A 193 -12.61 -21.02 -13.65
CA THR A 193 -11.14 -21.12 -13.76
C THR A 193 -10.54 -19.77 -14.12
N TYR A 194 -9.57 -19.32 -13.34
CA TYR A 194 -8.89 -18.06 -13.55
C TYR A 194 -7.48 -18.26 -14.08
N TYR A 195 -7.06 -17.41 -15.01
CA TYR A 195 -5.74 -17.44 -15.62
C TYR A 195 -5.01 -16.13 -15.44
N CYS A 196 -3.70 -16.21 -15.25
CA CYS A 196 -2.81 -15.03 -15.21
C CYS A 196 -1.66 -15.19 -16.20
N LEU A 197 -0.94 -14.09 -16.48
CA LEU A 197 0.28 -14.14 -17.26
C LEU A 197 1.43 -14.70 -16.41
N ARG A 198 2.11 -15.72 -16.93
CA ARG A 198 3.24 -16.43 -16.29
C ARG A 198 4.35 -15.46 -15.88
N ASP A 199 4.72 -14.53 -16.75
CA ASP A 199 5.76 -13.54 -16.46
C ASP A 199 5.36 -12.58 -15.33
N HIS A 200 4.08 -12.18 -15.29
CA HIS A 200 3.57 -11.33 -14.22
C HIS A 200 3.59 -12.05 -12.86
N ALA A 201 3.13 -13.30 -12.82
CA ALA A 201 3.17 -14.12 -11.62
C ALA A 201 4.60 -14.27 -11.08
N ARG A 202 5.57 -14.54 -11.96
CA ARG A 202 6.99 -14.63 -11.60
C ARG A 202 7.55 -13.33 -11.03
N LYS A 203 7.22 -12.17 -11.63
CA LYS A 203 7.67 -10.86 -11.15
C LYS A 203 7.14 -10.56 -9.75
N VAL A 204 5.84 -10.78 -9.53
CA VAL A 204 5.20 -10.56 -8.22
C VAL A 204 5.79 -11.50 -7.16
N ASP A 205 6.00 -12.77 -7.49
CA ASP A 205 6.60 -13.74 -6.56
C ASP A 205 8.05 -13.37 -6.22
N ALA A 206 8.84 -12.92 -7.19
CA ALA A 206 10.23 -12.47 -6.99
C ALA A 206 10.29 -11.23 -6.06
N ILE A 207 9.47 -10.19 -6.31
CA ILE A 207 9.42 -9.00 -5.44
C ILE A 207 9.01 -9.38 -4.02
N ARG A 208 8.01 -10.23 -3.88
CA ARG A 208 7.55 -10.70 -2.57
C ARG A 208 8.60 -11.51 -1.83
N ALA A 209 9.34 -12.36 -2.54
CA ALA A 209 10.45 -13.14 -1.98
C ALA A 209 11.59 -12.23 -1.52
N ASP A 210 11.93 -11.20 -2.29
CA ASP A 210 12.94 -10.20 -1.93
C ASP A 210 12.53 -9.43 -0.67
N LEU A 211 11.32 -8.89 -0.62
CA LEU A 211 10.77 -8.22 0.57
C LEU A 211 10.71 -9.14 1.80
N LYS A 212 10.52 -10.45 1.60
CA LYS A 212 10.59 -11.43 2.69
C LYS A 212 12.03 -11.64 3.16
N SER A 213 13.00 -11.62 2.26
CA SER A 213 14.43 -11.85 2.59
C SER A 213 15.03 -10.69 3.38
N THR A 214 14.54 -9.46 3.17
CA THR A 214 14.96 -8.27 3.94
C THR A 214 14.46 -8.28 5.38
N GLY A 215 13.47 -9.11 5.71
CA GLY A 215 12.86 -9.17 7.04
C GLY A 215 11.97 -7.96 7.39
N ASP A 216 11.84 -6.99 6.49
CA ASP A 216 10.99 -5.81 6.71
C ASP A 216 9.52 -6.16 6.46
N LEU A 217 8.84 -6.51 7.56
CA LEU A 217 7.41 -6.85 7.53
C LEU A 217 6.55 -5.67 7.10
N ALA A 218 6.90 -4.45 7.54
CA ALA A 218 6.11 -3.25 7.25
C ALA A 218 6.17 -2.87 5.76
N ALA A 219 7.36 -2.95 5.16
CA ALA A 219 7.54 -2.72 3.72
C ALA A 219 6.75 -3.75 2.90
N ARG A 220 6.75 -5.03 3.32
CA ARG A 220 5.97 -6.07 2.64
C ARG A 220 4.47 -5.83 2.74
N GLU A 221 3.93 -5.52 3.92
CA GLU A 221 2.50 -5.24 4.11
C GLU A 221 2.06 -4.00 3.32
N THR A 222 2.90 -2.96 3.28
CA THR A 222 2.64 -1.75 2.50
C THR A 222 2.57 -2.06 1.02
N TRP A 223 3.53 -2.82 0.51
CA TRP A 223 3.57 -3.21 -0.89
C TRP A 223 2.39 -4.13 -1.27
N GLU A 224 2.05 -5.14 -0.44
CA GLU A 224 0.89 -6.01 -0.66
C GLU A 224 -0.42 -5.19 -0.70
N TYR A 225 -0.56 -4.18 0.15
CA TYR A 225 -1.69 -3.26 0.12
C TYR A 225 -1.73 -2.39 -1.15
N GLU A 226 -0.57 -1.85 -1.58
CA GLU A 226 -0.47 -1.06 -2.81
C GLU A 226 -0.83 -1.91 -4.04
N GLN A 227 -0.44 -3.18 -4.07
CA GLN A 227 -0.84 -4.12 -5.12
C GLN A 227 -2.36 -4.34 -5.15
N ASP A 228 -2.99 -4.56 -4.01
CA ASP A 228 -4.44 -4.74 -3.92
C ASP A 228 -5.19 -3.51 -4.43
N VAL A 229 -4.78 -2.31 -4.02
CA VAL A 229 -5.34 -1.04 -4.51
C VAL A 229 -5.14 -0.89 -6.03
N ALA A 230 -3.97 -1.22 -6.55
CA ALA A 230 -3.66 -1.15 -7.98
C ALA A 230 -4.54 -2.11 -8.80
N LEU A 231 -4.78 -3.33 -8.30
CA LEU A 231 -5.67 -4.30 -8.94
C LEU A 231 -7.12 -3.83 -8.96
N GLY A 232 -7.60 -3.23 -7.87
CA GLY A 232 -8.95 -2.63 -7.83
C GLY A 232 -9.10 -1.50 -8.85
N ALA A 233 -8.11 -0.61 -8.97
CA ALA A 233 -8.08 0.45 -9.98
C ALA A 233 -8.03 -0.11 -11.41
N GLN A 234 -7.26 -1.19 -11.64
CA GLN A 234 -7.19 -1.87 -12.93
C GLN A 234 -8.54 -2.48 -13.35
N LEU A 235 -9.24 -3.12 -12.42
CA LEU A 235 -10.58 -3.68 -12.69
C LEU A 235 -11.57 -2.58 -13.07
N LYS A 236 -11.59 -1.46 -12.33
CA LYS A 236 -12.45 -0.32 -12.65
C LYS A 236 -12.14 0.23 -14.04
N LEU A 237 -10.89 0.45 -14.36
CA LEU A 237 -10.46 0.91 -15.67
C LEU A 237 -10.83 -0.08 -16.78
N SER A 238 -10.78 -1.39 -16.52
CA SER A 238 -11.24 -2.43 -17.45
C SER A 238 -12.69 -2.28 -17.88
N MET A 239 -13.55 -1.89 -16.94
CA MET A 239 -14.98 -1.62 -17.22
C MET A 239 -15.15 -0.40 -18.13
N GLU A 240 -14.42 0.67 -17.86
CA GLU A 240 -14.44 1.90 -18.67
C GLU A 240 -13.93 1.63 -20.08
N VAL A 241 -12.82 0.91 -20.22
CA VAL A 241 -12.26 0.50 -21.53
C VAL A 241 -13.23 -0.42 -22.28
N TYR A 242 -13.85 -1.37 -21.60
CA TYR A 242 -14.86 -2.23 -22.23
C TYR A 242 -16.02 -1.40 -22.77
N SER A 243 -16.53 -0.45 -22.01
CA SER A 243 -17.61 0.43 -22.43
C SER A 243 -17.21 1.26 -23.67
N PHE A 244 -16.00 1.81 -23.67
CA PHE A 244 -15.45 2.54 -24.83
C PHE A 244 -15.39 1.64 -26.07
N LEU A 245 -14.77 0.45 -25.98
CA LEU A 245 -14.60 -0.47 -27.11
C LEU A 245 -15.94 -0.92 -27.68
N ARG A 246 -16.94 -1.11 -26.83
CA ARG A 246 -18.30 -1.46 -27.24
C ARG A 246 -18.91 -0.39 -28.16
N HIS A 247 -18.70 0.91 -27.86
CA HIS A 247 -19.19 2.01 -28.70
C HIS A 247 -18.29 2.27 -29.91
N TRP A 248 -17.02 1.90 -29.83
CA TRP A 248 -16.04 2.13 -30.89
C TRP A 248 -16.09 1.05 -31.99
N ASP A 249 -16.17 -0.23 -31.59
CA ASP A 249 -16.04 -1.37 -32.50
C ASP A 249 -17.36 -1.76 -33.21
N TYR A 250 -18.50 -1.33 -32.68
CA TYR A 250 -19.80 -1.80 -33.14
C TYR A 250 -20.71 -0.65 -33.62
N ASP A 251 -21.29 -0.83 -34.79
CA ASP A 251 -22.31 0.08 -35.32
C ASP A 251 -23.64 -0.07 -34.53
N GLU A 252 -24.59 0.84 -34.80
CA GLU A 252 -25.90 0.86 -34.12
C GLU A 252 -26.70 -0.45 -34.28
N LYS A 253 -26.58 -1.08 -35.43
CA LYS A 253 -27.24 -2.35 -35.72
C LYS A 253 -26.66 -3.48 -34.88
N ALA A 254 -25.33 -3.59 -34.78
CA ALA A 254 -24.65 -4.55 -33.93
C ALA A 254 -24.99 -4.31 -32.46
N GLN A 255 -24.98 -3.06 -32.01
CA GLN A 255 -25.35 -2.69 -30.64
C GLN A 255 -26.81 -3.05 -30.30
N THR A 256 -27.72 -2.89 -31.26
CA THR A 256 -29.12 -3.32 -31.08
C THR A 256 -29.22 -4.84 -30.93
N MET A 257 -28.53 -5.60 -31.79
CA MET A 257 -28.48 -7.06 -31.66
C MET A 257 -27.88 -7.52 -30.31
N MET A 258 -26.87 -6.86 -29.82
CA MET A 258 -26.26 -7.14 -28.51
C MET A 258 -27.26 -6.90 -27.37
N ARG A 259 -28.01 -5.80 -27.41
CA ARG A 259 -29.04 -5.48 -26.43
C ARG A 259 -30.20 -6.48 -26.45
N GLU A 260 -30.68 -6.88 -27.65
CA GLU A 260 -31.72 -7.88 -27.80
C GLU A 260 -31.28 -9.26 -27.30
N ARG A 261 -30.04 -9.66 -27.62
CA ARG A 261 -29.46 -10.92 -27.12
C ARG A 261 -29.38 -10.93 -25.59
N ARG A 262 -28.91 -9.86 -25.00
CA ARG A 262 -28.84 -9.72 -23.53
C ARG A 262 -30.22 -9.85 -22.90
N LYS A 263 -31.21 -9.10 -23.38
CA LYS A 263 -32.60 -9.21 -22.91
C LYS A 263 -33.15 -10.63 -23.01
N THR A 264 -32.84 -11.32 -24.11
CA THR A 264 -33.29 -12.72 -24.29
C THR A 264 -32.65 -13.66 -23.24
N ILE A 265 -31.37 -13.44 -22.91
CA ILE A 265 -30.67 -14.21 -21.88
C ILE A 265 -31.27 -13.90 -20.51
N GLU A 266 -31.45 -12.64 -20.17
CA GLU A 266 -32.05 -12.21 -18.90
C GLU A 266 -33.46 -12.80 -18.71
N GLN A 267 -34.29 -12.73 -19.75
CA GLN A 267 -35.65 -13.34 -19.69
C GLN A 267 -35.61 -14.85 -19.45
N ARG A 268 -34.72 -15.57 -20.14
CA ARG A 268 -34.57 -17.02 -19.94
C ARG A 268 -34.08 -17.40 -18.54
N LEU A 269 -33.28 -16.55 -17.91
CA LEU A 269 -32.83 -16.78 -16.54
C LEU A 269 -33.96 -16.56 -15.52
N VAL A 270 -34.80 -15.55 -15.77
CA VAL A 270 -36.04 -15.34 -15.00
C VAL A 270 -36.98 -16.53 -15.16
N ASP A 271 -37.18 -17.02 -16.39
CA ASP A 271 -38.05 -18.19 -16.68
C ASP A 271 -37.54 -19.47 -16.01
N LEU A 272 -36.23 -19.55 -15.69
CA LEU A 272 -35.62 -20.67 -14.96
C LEU A 272 -35.58 -20.45 -13.44
N ASP A 273 -36.20 -19.37 -12.94
CA ASP A 273 -36.18 -18.98 -11.52
C ASP A 273 -34.78 -18.86 -10.93
N LEU A 274 -33.78 -18.54 -11.77
CA LEU A 274 -32.40 -18.35 -11.37
C LEU A 274 -32.10 -16.93 -10.89
N GLU A 275 -32.87 -15.94 -11.39
CA GLU A 275 -32.69 -14.51 -11.07
C GLU A 275 -34.02 -13.76 -11.08
N SER A 276 -34.09 -12.65 -10.33
CA SER A 276 -35.15 -11.65 -10.44
C SER A 276 -34.73 -10.50 -11.38
N SER A 277 -35.69 -9.71 -11.87
CA SER A 277 -35.41 -8.59 -12.76
C SER A 277 -34.53 -7.49 -12.14
N GLU A 278 -34.39 -7.48 -10.82
CA GLU A 278 -33.60 -6.50 -10.07
C GLU A 278 -32.14 -6.91 -9.87
N ASP A 279 -31.81 -8.18 -10.06
CA ASP A 279 -30.48 -8.74 -9.76
C ASP A 279 -29.40 -8.38 -10.81
N TRP A 280 -29.81 -8.00 -12.04
CA TRP A 280 -28.85 -7.65 -13.12
C TRP A 280 -28.07 -6.37 -12.87
N GLU A 281 -28.65 -5.44 -12.12
CA GLU A 281 -27.98 -4.18 -11.74
C GLU A 281 -26.96 -4.39 -10.64
N GLN A 282 -26.98 -5.56 -9.98
CA GLN A 282 -26.15 -5.90 -8.84
C GLN A 282 -24.95 -6.81 -9.17
N ILE A 283 -24.65 -7.02 -10.46
CA ILE A 283 -23.44 -7.77 -10.83
C ILE A 283 -22.21 -7.10 -10.21
N HIS A 284 -21.49 -7.87 -9.39
CA HIS A 284 -20.27 -7.36 -8.76
C HIS A 284 -19.28 -6.86 -9.83
N TYR A 285 -18.68 -5.71 -9.59
CA TYR A 285 -17.86 -5.00 -10.58
C TYR A 285 -16.74 -5.86 -11.19
N SER A 286 -16.18 -6.82 -10.44
CA SER A 286 -15.15 -7.73 -10.95
C SER A 286 -15.65 -8.67 -12.05
N PHE A 287 -16.97 -8.87 -12.18
CA PHE A 287 -17.59 -9.72 -13.20
C PHE A 287 -18.22 -8.93 -14.35
N TYR A 288 -18.23 -7.60 -14.28
CA TYR A 288 -18.85 -6.76 -15.29
C TYR A 288 -18.39 -7.08 -16.72
N VAL A 289 -17.09 -7.17 -16.94
CA VAL A 289 -16.52 -7.47 -18.26
C VAL A 289 -16.86 -8.90 -18.70
N LEU A 290 -16.79 -9.87 -17.77
CA LEU A 290 -17.16 -11.28 -18.04
C LEU A 290 -18.64 -11.39 -18.40
N TRP A 291 -19.52 -10.84 -17.57
CA TRP A 291 -20.96 -10.84 -17.80
C TRP A 291 -21.33 -10.28 -19.17
N ASN A 292 -20.83 -9.09 -19.50
CA ASN A 292 -21.11 -8.46 -20.77
C ASN A 292 -20.49 -9.23 -21.96
N THR A 293 -19.31 -9.84 -21.80
CA THR A 293 -18.71 -10.69 -22.83
C THR A 293 -19.54 -11.92 -23.11
N LEU A 294 -20.20 -12.50 -22.12
CA LEU A 294 -21.08 -13.66 -22.28
C LEU A 294 -22.43 -13.28 -22.90
N THR A 295 -23.01 -12.18 -22.44
CA THR A 295 -24.38 -11.78 -22.80
C THR A 295 -24.47 -10.92 -24.04
N GLU A 296 -23.52 -10.03 -24.27
CA GLU A 296 -23.51 -9.01 -25.31
C GLU A 296 -22.62 -9.38 -26.50
N GLN A 297 -23.13 -10.23 -27.39
CA GLN A 297 -22.45 -10.57 -28.64
C GLN A 297 -23.31 -10.11 -29.84
N PRO A 298 -22.70 -9.60 -30.94
CA PRO A 298 -23.44 -9.15 -32.13
C PRO A 298 -23.91 -10.35 -32.96
N LYS A 299 -24.57 -11.31 -32.32
CA LYS A 299 -25.08 -12.55 -32.90
C LYS A 299 -26.37 -12.95 -32.19
N PRO A 300 -27.37 -13.48 -32.92
CA PRO A 300 -28.57 -13.98 -32.29
C PRO A 300 -28.28 -15.16 -31.34
N LEU A 301 -29.04 -15.27 -30.28
CA LEU A 301 -28.94 -16.41 -29.36
C LEU A 301 -29.59 -17.66 -29.95
N THR A 302 -28.77 -18.65 -30.25
CA THR A 302 -29.27 -19.97 -30.69
C THR A 302 -29.40 -20.91 -29.49
N GLU A 303 -30.25 -21.97 -29.59
CA GLU A 303 -30.40 -22.96 -28.54
C GLU A 303 -29.10 -23.69 -28.17
N GLY A 304 -28.26 -23.97 -29.17
CA GLY A 304 -26.94 -24.57 -28.90
C GLY A 304 -26.01 -23.60 -28.16
N ALA A 305 -26.02 -22.29 -28.52
CA ALA A 305 -25.26 -21.27 -27.81
C ALA A 305 -25.77 -21.08 -26.39
N TRP A 306 -27.10 -21.10 -26.17
CA TRP A 306 -27.69 -21.00 -24.84
C TRP A 306 -27.24 -22.15 -23.93
N LYS A 307 -27.42 -23.41 -24.40
CA LYS A 307 -27.00 -24.60 -23.63
C LYS A 307 -25.49 -24.59 -23.27
N ALA A 308 -24.65 -24.05 -24.16
CA ALA A 308 -23.22 -23.95 -23.91
C ALA A 308 -22.85 -22.82 -22.92
N LEU A 309 -23.63 -21.72 -22.92
CA LEU A 309 -23.37 -20.56 -22.07
C LEU A 309 -23.94 -20.68 -20.66
N LEU A 310 -25.07 -21.36 -20.52
CA LEU A 310 -25.84 -21.43 -19.26
C LEU A 310 -25.00 -21.84 -18.05
N PRO A 311 -24.12 -22.87 -18.09
CA PRO A 311 -23.33 -23.25 -16.94
C PRO A 311 -22.37 -22.11 -16.51
N THR A 312 -21.70 -21.45 -17.47
CA THR A 312 -20.79 -20.36 -17.17
C THR A 312 -21.52 -19.13 -16.63
N ILE A 313 -22.71 -18.86 -17.15
CA ILE A 313 -23.57 -17.77 -16.64
C ILE A 313 -23.97 -18.06 -15.20
N GLN A 314 -24.44 -19.27 -14.88
CA GLN A 314 -24.81 -19.66 -13.52
C GLN A 314 -23.65 -19.49 -12.54
N LEU A 315 -22.46 -19.99 -12.89
CA LEU A 315 -21.25 -19.81 -12.07
C LEU A 315 -20.88 -18.33 -11.88
N THR A 316 -21.03 -17.52 -12.95
CA THR A 316 -20.74 -16.08 -12.88
C THR A 316 -21.69 -15.37 -11.92
N LEU A 317 -22.98 -15.71 -11.95
CA LEU A 317 -23.97 -15.14 -11.05
C LEU A 317 -23.75 -15.58 -9.59
N GLU A 318 -23.51 -16.86 -9.35
CA GLU A 318 -23.19 -17.38 -8.02
C GLU A 318 -21.95 -16.72 -7.43
N GLU A 319 -20.89 -16.59 -8.21
CA GLU A 319 -19.66 -15.96 -7.78
C GLU A 319 -19.84 -14.46 -7.54
N SER A 320 -20.60 -13.77 -8.40
CA SER A 320 -20.94 -12.35 -8.24
C SER A 320 -21.72 -12.12 -6.93
N ARG A 321 -22.73 -12.95 -6.64
CA ARG A 321 -23.48 -12.88 -5.38
C ARG A 321 -22.57 -13.08 -4.17
N TYR A 322 -21.69 -14.07 -4.23
CA TYR A 322 -20.74 -14.33 -3.15
C TYR A 322 -19.82 -13.12 -2.92
N GLN A 323 -19.27 -12.53 -3.98
CA GLN A 323 -18.40 -11.34 -3.85
C GLN A 323 -19.16 -10.11 -3.32
N ASN A 324 -20.40 -9.91 -3.76
CA ASN A 324 -21.27 -8.86 -3.22
C ASN A 324 -21.53 -9.07 -1.71
N TYR A 325 -21.80 -10.30 -1.30
CA TYR A 325 -22.00 -10.63 0.11
C TYR A 325 -20.73 -10.41 0.93
N VAL A 326 -19.57 -10.83 0.43
CA VAL A 326 -18.27 -10.56 1.09
C VAL A 326 -18.00 -9.05 1.18
N ALA A 327 -18.26 -8.31 0.11
CA ALA A 327 -18.10 -6.84 0.12
C ALA A 327 -19.05 -6.18 1.13
N TYR A 328 -20.29 -6.65 1.23
CA TYR A 328 -21.27 -6.20 2.24
C TYR A 328 -20.76 -6.47 3.66
N LEU A 329 -20.28 -7.70 3.94
CA LEU A 329 -19.73 -8.04 5.25
C LEU A 329 -18.53 -7.19 5.63
N ASN A 330 -17.60 -6.99 4.68
CA ASN A 330 -16.42 -6.15 4.90
C ASN A 330 -16.81 -4.69 5.16
N THR A 331 -17.75 -4.14 4.39
CA THR A 331 -18.24 -2.77 4.58
C THR A 331 -18.90 -2.62 5.96
N ARG A 332 -19.78 -3.58 6.32
CA ARG A 332 -20.43 -3.61 7.64
C ARG A 332 -19.40 -3.65 8.77
N GLN A 333 -18.40 -4.52 8.64
CA GLN A 333 -17.34 -4.66 9.63
C GLN A 333 -16.48 -3.39 9.75
N ASP A 334 -16.14 -2.76 8.62
CA ASP A 334 -15.42 -1.49 8.61
C ASP A 334 -16.22 -0.38 9.29
N MET A 335 -17.53 -0.31 9.04
CA MET A 335 -18.43 0.66 9.70
C MET A 335 -18.50 0.43 11.22
N CYS A 336 -18.69 -0.81 11.66
CA CYS A 336 -18.72 -1.16 13.07
C CYS A 336 -17.38 -0.87 13.75
N SER A 337 -16.25 -1.19 13.11
CA SER A 337 -14.91 -0.92 13.61
C SER A 337 -14.63 0.58 13.72
N ARG A 338 -15.06 1.39 12.74
CA ARG A 338 -14.95 2.85 12.80
C ARG A 338 -15.76 3.40 13.97
N ARG A 339 -17.02 2.97 14.11
CA ARG A 339 -17.88 3.43 15.20
C ARG A 339 -17.35 3.03 16.58
N LEU A 340 -16.86 1.80 16.72
CA LEU A 340 -16.21 1.36 17.95
C LEU A 340 -14.99 2.22 18.30
N ASN A 341 -14.16 2.55 17.30
CA ASN A 341 -13.02 3.45 17.52
C ASN A 341 -13.44 4.88 17.91
N GLU A 342 -14.54 5.40 17.38
CA GLU A 342 -15.10 6.70 17.79
C GLU A 342 -15.55 6.68 19.23
N LEU A 343 -16.38 5.70 19.61
CA LEU A 343 -16.85 5.52 20.99
C LEU A 343 -15.69 5.36 21.97
N TRP A 344 -14.65 4.61 21.58
CA TRP A 344 -13.43 4.45 22.38
C TRP A 344 -12.70 5.78 22.61
N ARG A 345 -12.61 6.63 21.58
CA ARG A 345 -12.00 7.97 21.69
C ARG A 345 -12.83 8.90 22.59
N GLU A 346 -14.15 8.82 22.52
CA GLU A 346 -15.05 9.60 23.39
C GLU A 346 -14.78 9.28 24.86
N VAL A 347 -14.61 8.02 25.23
CA VAL A 347 -14.22 7.62 26.59
C VAL A 347 -12.84 8.18 26.97
N GLY A 348 -11.88 8.17 26.04
CA GLY A 348 -10.52 8.68 26.22
C GLY A 348 -10.41 10.19 26.35
N ALA A 349 -11.45 10.95 26.01
CA ALA A 349 -11.44 12.41 26.08
C ALA A 349 -11.32 12.96 27.51
N ASN A 350 -11.62 12.14 28.53
CA ASN A 350 -11.46 12.50 29.92
C ASN A 350 -9.98 12.47 30.32
N PRO A 351 -9.40 13.56 30.87
CA PRO A 351 -7.99 13.62 31.29
C PRO A 351 -7.64 12.69 32.46
N GLY A 352 -8.62 12.06 33.09
CA GLY A 352 -8.41 11.13 34.20
C GLY A 352 -7.62 11.78 35.35
N ARG A 353 -6.66 11.01 35.90
CA ARG A 353 -5.84 11.46 37.02
C ARG A 353 -4.81 12.56 36.71
N LEU A 354 -4.57 12.89 35.45
CA LEU A 354 -3.68 13.99 35.03
C LEU A 354 -4.43 15.32 34.87
N GLY A 355 -5.73 15.37 35.17
CA GLY A 355 -6.55 16.57 34.97
C GLY A 355 -6.04 17.79 35.72
N SER A 356 -5.51 17.65 36.95
CA SER A 356 -4.91 18.75 37.70
C SER A 356 -3.63 19.31 37.07
N ILE A 357 -2.78 18.47 36.49
CA ILE A 357 -1.58 18.90 35.75
C ILE A 357 -2.00 19.65 34.50
N VAL A 358 -2.97 19.11 33.74
CA VAL A 358 -3.50 19.74 32.53
C VAL A 358 -4.06 21.14 32.85
N ALA A 359 -4.87 21.24 33.91
CA ALA A 359 -5.44 22.51 34.39
C ALA A 359 -4.36 23.50 34.84
N ALA A 360 -3.37 23.06 35.60
CA ALA A 360 -2.27 23.91 36.08
C ALA A 360 -1.41 24.48 34.95
N LEU A 361 -1.26 23.69 33.85
CA LEU A 361 -0.54 24.14 32.67
C LEU A 361 -1.38 25.04 31.76
N GLY A 362 -2.71 25.07 31.91
CA GLY A 362 -3.61 25.73 30.98
C GLY A 362 -3.59 25.08 29.59
N ALA A 363 -3.30 23.80 29.54
CA ALA A 363 -3.10 23.03 28.31
C ALA A 363 -4.38 22.28 27.92
N ARG A 364 -4.42 21.81 26.67
CA ARG A 364 -5.44 20.88 26.20
C ARG A 364 -5.04 19.45 26.54
N SER A 365 -5.98 18.68 27.09
CA SER A 365 -5.81 17.25 27.28
C SER A 365 -6.03 16.48 25.99
N MET A 366 -5.17 15.50 25.70
CA MET A 366 -5.37 14.57 24.60
C MET A 366 -5.11 13.13 25.09
N PRO A 367 -5.95 12.14 24.72
CA PRO A 367 -5.67 10.75 24.98
C PRO A 367 -4.45 10.29 24.17
N SER A 368 -3.70 9.32 24.67
CA SER A 368 -2.54 8.72 23.98
C SER A 368 -2.87 7.97 22.68
N LEU A 369 -4.14 8.01 22.25
CA LEU A 369 -4.65 7.51 20.97
C LEU A 369 -4.49 8.52 19.83
N GLY A 370 -3.90 9.69 20.05
CA GLY A 370 -3.93 10.83 19.14
C GLY A 370 -3.58 10.51 17.70
N THR A 371 -4.50 10.85 16.79
CA THR A 371 -4.18 11.04 15.38
C THR A 371 -3.43 12.36 15.27
N ALA A 372 -2.24 12.30 14.67
CA ALA A 372 -1.43 13.47 14.41
C ALA A 372 -2.13 14.42 13.45
N SER A 373 -2.67 15.51 13.94
CA SER A 373 -2.78 16.78 13.19
C SER A 373 -3.01 17.93 14.16
N ASP A 374 -2.45 19.06 13.83
CA ASP A 374 -2.68 20.39 14.41
C ASP A 374 -2.48 20.61 15.93
N GLY A 375 -1.31 21.12 16.29
CA GLY A 375 -1.08 21.75 17.58
C GLY A 375 -0.68 20.82 18.72
N MET A 376 -0.12 19.64 18.44
CA MET A 376 0.25 18.63 19.44
C MET A 376 1.35 19.08 20.41
N ASN A 377 2.19 20.05 20.02
CA ASN A 377 3.27 20.58 20.88
C ASN A 377 2.78 21.28 22.17
N ARG A 378 1.52 21.70 22.21
CA ARG A 378 0.90 22.33 23.39
C ARG A 378 -0.13 21.44 24.10
N ALA A 379 -0.28 20.20 23.66
CA ALA A 379 -1.20 19.26 24.26
C ALA A 379 -0.49 18.36 25.27
N VAL A 380 -1.10 18.17 26.43
CA VAL A 380 -0.69 17.16 27.39
C VAL A 380 -1.36 15.85 27.07
N LEU A 381 -0.57 14.84 26.73
CA LEU A 381 -1.08 13.49 26.51
C LEU A 381 -1.47 12.86 27.85
N THR A 382 -2.59 12.16 27.84
CA THR A 382 -3.08 11.40 28.99
C THR A 382 -2.99 9.90 28.69
N PRO A 383 -2.53 9.08 29.65
CA PRO A 383 -2.40 7.65 29.44
C PRO A 383 -3.78 7.01 29.25
N PHE A 384 -3.96 6.36 28.12
CA PHE A 384 -5.20 5.69 27.77
C PHE A 384 -4.90 4.41 26.96
N PRO A 385 -5.61 3.28 27.20
CA PRO A 385 -5.42 2.05 26.45
C PRO A 385 -5.80 2.24 24.95
N GLY A 386 -5.08 1.58 24.04
CA GLY A 386 -5.53 1.41 22.67
C GLY A 386 -6.78 0.53 22.61
N ILE A 387 -7.50 0.55 21.50
CA ILE A 387 -8.63 -0.37 21.31
C ILE A 387 -8.15 -1.82 21.38
N GLU A 388 -6.93 -2.09 20.93
CA GLU A 388 -6.28 -3.40 20.96
C GLU A 388 -6.07 -3.92 22.38
N ASP A 389 -5.71 -3.02 23.32
CA ASP A 389 -5.64 -3.37 24.74
C ASP A 389 -7.02 -3.72 25.29
N GLY A 390 -8.06 -2.97 24.86
CA GLY A 390 -9.44 -3.19 25.27
C GLY A 390 -10.00 -4.52 24.79
N LEU A 391 -9.66 -4.89 23.56
CA LEU A 391 -10.12 -6.14 22.93
C LEU A 391 -9.52 -7.41 23.56
N GLU A 392 -8.44 -7.28 24.35
CA GLU A 392 -7.92 -8.36 25.19
C GLU A 392 -8.79 -8.63 26.43
N TRP A 393 -9.73 -7.73 26.75
CA TRP A 393 -10.62 -7.93 27.89
C TRP A 393 -11.76 -8.87 27.53
N ASP A 394 -12.01 -9.89 28.35
CA ASP A 394 -12.99 -10.97 28.08
C ASP A 394 -14.35 -10.46 27.61
N PHE A 395 -14.84 -9.36 28.20
CA PHE A 395 -16.15 -8.81 27.88
C PHE A 395 -16.18 -8.00 26.57
N MET A 396 -15.03 -7.77 25.95
CA MET A 396 -14.90 -7.11 24.63
C MET A 396 -14.80 -8.12 23.50
N ALA A 397 -14.70 -9.42 23.77
CA ALA A 397 -14.53 -10.46 22.76
C ALA A 397 -15.67 -10.46 21.73
N THR A 398 -16.90 -10.15 22.15
CA THR A 398 -18.08 -10.09 21.28
C THR A 398 -17.93 -9.08 20.13
N PHE A 399 -17.13 -8.00 20.29
CA PHE A 399 -16.89 -7.06 19.22
C PHE A 399 -16.02 -7.63 18.08
N CYS A 400 -15.34 -8.75 18.34
CA CYS A 400 -14.50 -9.44 17.34
C CYS A 400 -15.32 -10.38 16.44
N ASP A 401 -16.52 -10.78 16.83
CA ASP A 401 -17.31 -11.84 16.14
C ASP A 401 -17.94 -11.38 14.81
N GLY A 402 -17.96 -10.08 14.53
CA GLY A 402 -18.29 -9.53 13.20
C GLY A 402 -19.76 -9.63 12.77
N GLU A 403 -20.66 -10.08 13.64
CA GLU A 403 -22.09 -10.28 13.33
C GLU A 403 -22.96 -9.04 13.60
N HIS A 404 -22.40 -8.00 14.19
CA HIS A 404 -23.14 -6.82 14.62
C HIS A 404 -23.26 -5.76 13.52
N ASN A 405 -24.35 -5.03 13.53
CA ASN A 405 -24.49 -3.76 12.80
C ASN A 405 -24.07 -2.59 13.70
N VAL A 406 -24.00 -1.37 13.13
CA VAL A 406 -23.55 -0.17 13.85
C VAL A 406 -24.38 0.11 15.11
N ASN A 407 -25.71 0.01 15.05
CA ASN A 407 -26.60 0.25 16.18
C ASN A 407 -26.41 -0.81 17.29
N GLN A 408 -26.21 -2.06 16.92
CA GLN A 408 -25.88 -3.12 17.86
C GLN A 408 -24.52 -2.91 18.51
N THR A 409 -23.53 -2.42 17.76
CA THR A 409 -22.22 -2.07 18.28
C THR A 409 -22.33 -0.97 19.35
N GLU A 410 -23.14 0.07 19.13
CA GLU A 410 -23.40 1.14 20.10
C GLU A 410 -24.11 0.62 21.37
N GLN A 411 -25.13 -0.22 21.20
CA GLN A 411 -25.85 -0.81 22.33
C GLN A 411 -24.94 -1.69 23.17
N LEU A 412 -24.17 -2.55 22.54
CA LEU A 412 -23.19 -3.40 23.22
C LEU A 412 -22.13 -2.56 23.95
N PHE A 413 -21.60 -1.52 23.28
CA PHE A 413 -20.61 -0.64 23.91
C PHE A 413 -21.19 0.06 25.15
N THR A 414 -22.41 0.58 25.05
CA THR A 414 -23.10 1.20 26.18
C THR A 414 -23.28 0.22 27.34
N SER A 415 -23.62 -1.05 27.05
CA SER A 415 -23.80 -2.07 28.08
C SER A 415 -22.53 -2.45 28.85
N VAL A 416 -21.35 -2.25 28.24
CA VAL A 416 -20.06 -2.57 28.87
C VAL A 416 -19.28 -1.34 29.32
N LEU A 417 -19.81 -0.12 29.12
CA LEU A 417 -19.12 1.15 29.38
C LEU A 417 -18.60 1.27 30.83
N ASP A 418 -19.39 0.92 31.80
CA ASP A 418 -18.98 0.97 33.25
C ASP A 418 -17.81 0.02 33.50
N ARG A 419 -17.80 -1.15 32.89
CA ARG A 419 -16.69 -2.11 32.98
C ARG A 419 -15.43 -1.57 32.32
N ILE A 420 -15.55 -0.91 31.17
CA ILE A 420 -14.44 -0.22 30.48
C ILE A 420 -13.86 0.84 31.41
N GLN A 421 -14.70 1.72 31.96
CA GLN A 421 -14.27 2.80 32.86
C GLN A 421 -13.55 2.27 34.11
N THR A 422 -13.94 1.12 34.63
CA THR A 422 -13.27 0.45 35.75
C THR A 422 -11.92 -0.14 35.32
N LYS A 423 -11.81 -0.69 34.14
CA LYS A 423 -10.59 -1.34 33.62
C LYS A 423 -9.50 -0.36 33.19
N ILE A 424 -9.84 0.83 32.77
CA ILE A 424 -8.86 1.85 32.33
C ILE A 424 -7.84 2.18 33.44
N PRO A 425 -8.23 2.52 34.69
CA PRO A 425 -7.28 2.75 35.76
C PRO A 425 -6.40 1.54 36.12
N GLU A 426 -6.94 0.33 36.03
CA GLU A 426 -6.19 -0.91 36.26
C GLU A 426 -5.10 -1.08 35.18
N TRP A 427 -5.46 -0.84 33.90
CA TRP A 427 -4.53 -0.89 32.82
C TRP A 427 -3.42 0.17 32.95
N VAL A 428 -3.78 1.42 33.25
CA VAL A 428 -2.80 2.51 33.47
C VAL A 428 -1.85 2.15 34.61
N ASN A 429 -2.35 1.62 35.74
CA ASN A 429 -1.51 1.17 36.84
C ASN A 429 -0.55 0.05 36.42
N ARG A 430 -1.00 -0.92 35.62
CA ARG A 430 -0.16 -2.00 35.06
C ARG A 430 0.99 -1.42 34.24
N VAL A 431 0.68 -0.55 33.29
CA VAL A 431 1.67 0.11 32.42
C VAL A 431 2.72 0.86 33.24
N GLU A 432 2.28 1.66 34.23
CA GLU A 432 3.20 2.43 35.11
C GLU A 432 4.09 1.53 35.97
N LEU A 433 3.55 0.43 36.47
CA LEU A 433 4.34 -0.54 37.24
C LEU A 433 5.37 -1.26 36.35
N ASP A 434 5.00 -1.62 35.13
CA ASP A 434 5.93 -2.24 34.18
C ASP A 434 7.08 -1.29 33.81
N LEU A 435 6.78 -0.03 33.49
CA LEU A 435 7.80 0.99 33.25
C LEU A 435 8.69 1.23 34.46
N ALA A 436 8.12 1.25 35.67
CA ALA A 436 8.89 1.38 36.89
C ALA A 436 9.82 0.19 37.17
N ARG A 437 9.38 -1.04 36.83
CA ARG A 437 10.21 -2.25 36.87
C ARG A 437 11.39 -2.17 35.93
N LEU A 438 11.19 -1.64 34.72
CA LEU A 438 12.28 -1.41 33.76
C LEU A 438 13.34 -0.47 34.33
N LEU A 439 12.93 0.63 34.98
CA LEU A 439 13.84 1.58 35.63
C LEU A 439 14.58 0.99 36.85
N SER A 440 14.08 -0.10 37.43
CA SER A 440 14.62 -0.73 38.63
C SER A 440 15.56 -1.91 38.30
N LYS A 441 15.64 -2.39 37.07
CA LYS A 441 16.60 -3.47 36.68
C LYS A 441 18.03 -2.96 36.84
N PRO A 442 18.89 -3.61 37.64
CA PRO A 442 20.25 -3.13 37.88
C PRO A 442 21.14 -3.39 36.67
N ASN A 443 21.55 -2.35 35.97
CA ASN A 443 22.76 -2.41 35.16
C ASN A 443 23.97 -2.49 36.09
N GLY A 444 24.29 -3.66 36.66
CA GLY A 444 25.58 -4.03 37.23
C GLY A 444 26.16 -3.14 38.40
N SER A 445 25.53 -2.09 38.81
CA SER A 445 26.02 -1.20 39.87
C SER A 445 25.04 -1.18 41.01
N ARG A 446 25.53 -1.57 42.21
CA ARG A 446 24.85 -1.44 43.51
C ARG A 446 24.65 0.05 43.85
N THR A 447 23.82 0.75 43.16
CA THR A 447 23.28 2.02 43.64
C THR A 447 22.03 1.74 44.45
N LYS A 448 22.11 2.18 45.71
CA LYS A 448 21.05 2.13 46.73
C LYS A 448 19.67 2.39 46.12
N ARG A 449 18.65 1.65 46.62
CA ARG A 449 17.22 1.97 46.51
C ARG A 449 17.01 3.49 46.69
N GLN A 450 17.04 4.23 45.62
CA GLN A 450 16.63 5.62 45.51
C GLN A 450 15.51 5.59 44.45
N ASP A 451 14.36 6.00 44.64
CA ASP A 451 13.56 6.92 45.39
C ASP A 451 12.14 6.88 44.85
N SER A 452 11.21 6.33 45.60
CA SER A 452 9.77 6.56 45.39
C SER A 452 9.34 7.98 45.85
N SER A 453 10.29 8.82 46.31
CA SER A 453 10.02 10.10 46.97
C SER A 453 10.45 11.34 46.17
N LEU A 454 10.93 11.21 44.93
CA LEU A 454 11.33 12.38 44.16
C LEU A 454 10.12 13.30 43.90
N PRO A 455 10.23 14.61 44.23
CA PRO A 455 9.15 15.56 43.99
C PRO A 455 8.93 15.74 42.50
N LEU A 456 7.70 16.01 42.12
CA LEU A 456 7.31 16.45 40.78
C LEU A 456 6.72 17.84 40.90
N THR A 457 7.22 18.79 40.14
CA THR A 457 6.72 20.15 40.12
C THR A 457 6.09 20.51 38.78
N VAL A 458 5.04 21.33 38.86
CA VAL A 458 4.39 21.96 37.70
C VAL A 458 4.36 23.46 37.97
N LYS A 459 5.00 24.23 37.10
CA LYS A 459 5.23 25.68 37.32
C LYS A 459 5.80 25.99 38.70
N GLY A 460 6.74 25.16 39.16
CA GLY A 460 7.43 25.31 40.46
C GLY A 460 6.64 24.82 41.66
N SER A 461 5.34 24.44 41.57
CA SER A 461 4.52 23.92 42.64
C SER A 461 4.39 22.39 42.59
N THR A 462 4.34 21.74 43.75
CA THR A 462 4.05 20.29 43.87
C THR A 462 2.55 19.99 43.98
N GLU A 463 1.71 20.99 44.13
CA GLU A 463 0.29 20.87 44.46
C GLU A 463 -0.49 20.08 43.37
N ALA A 464 -0.28 20.42 42.10
CA ALA A 464 -0.96 19.76 40.96
C ALA A 464 -0.65 18.26 40.87
N ALA A 465 0.46 17.80 41.43
CA ALA A 465 0.91 16.40 41.39
C ALA A 465 0.82 15.68 42.74
N ALA A 466 0.34 16.34 43.80
CA ALA A 466 0.36 15.81 45.18
C ALA A 466 -0.44 14.52 45.35
N HIS A 467 -1.57 14.41 44.65
CA HIS A 467 -2.49 13.27 44.68
C HIS A 467 -1.99 12.03 43.92
N LEU A 468 -0.94 12.20 43.09
CA LEU A 468 -0.44 11.12 42.23
C LEU A 468 0.44 10.13 42.99
N PRO A 469 0.40 8.83 42.69
CA PRO A 469 1.32 7.84 43.24
C PRO A 469 2.78 8.21 42.94
N GLY A 470 3.69 7.80 43.86
CA GLY A 470 5.13 8.08 43.69
C GLY A 470 5.71 7.53 42.38
N VAL A 471 5.23 6.37 41.92
CA VAL A 471 5.60 5.77 40.64
C VAL A 471 5.21 6.68 39.48
N THR A 472 3.97 7.15 39.47
CA THR A 472 3.46 8.06 38.45
C THR A 472 4.25 9.36 38.40
N ARG A 473 4.48 9.97 39.61
CA ARG A 473 5.30 11.19 39.71
C ARG A 473 6.69 11.02 39.13
N ARG A 474 7.35 9.87 39.38
CA ARG A 474 8.67 9.56 38.79
C ARG A 474 8.62 9.47 37.28
N LEU A 475 7.63 8.80 36.72
CA LEU A 475 7.50 8.61 35.26
C LEU A 475 7.20 9.91 34.50
N LEU A 476 6.45 10.83 35.13
CA LEU A 476 6.07 12.12 34.55
C LEU A 476 7.17 13.19 34.57
N ARG A 477 8.31 12.92 35.18
CA ARG A 477 9.43 13.87 35.26
C ARG A 477 10.10 14.05 33.89
N ALA A 478 10.53 15.27 33.60
CA ALA A 478 11.23 15.60 32.33
C ALA A 478 12.63 14.96 32.18
N ASP A 479 13.17 14.38 33.28
CA ASP A 479 14.43 13.62 33.29
C ASP A 479 14.22 12.09 33.29
N CYS A 480 13.02 11.62 33.01
CA CYS A 480 12.69 10.20 32.94
C CYS A 480 12.41 9.83 31.45
N ALA A 481 13.33 9.13 30.84
CA ALA A 481 13.25 8.79 29.42
C ALA A 481 13.56 7.31 29.15
N PHE A 482 12.90 6.76 28.16
CA PHE A 482 13.08 5.43 27.60
C PHE A 482 13.56 5.52 26.14
N LYS A 483 14.00 4.42 25.58
CA LYS A 483 14.27 4.23 24.15
C LYS A 483 13.59 2.97 23.66
N ALA A 484 13.33 2.89 22.37
CA ALA A 484 12.83 1.67 21.75
C ALA A 484 13.86 0.55 21.87
N SER A 485 13.41 -0.69 22.15
CA SER A 485 14.20 -1.92 22.03
C SER A 485 14.21 -2.43 20.59
N ASP A 486 15.05 -3.41 20.28
CA ASP A 486 15.12 -4.03 18.95
C ASP A 486 13.80 -4.72 18.55
N GLU A 487 12.97 -5.06 19.52
CA GLU A 487 11.65 -5.70 19.32
C GLU A 487 10.52 -4.68 19.09
N HIS A 488 10.81 -3.38 19.23
CA HIS A 488 9.80 -2.35 19.06
C HIS A 488 9.31 -2.27 17.60
N PRO A 489 7.97 -2.17 17.36
CA PRO A 489 7.40 -2.13 15.99
C PRO A 489 7.97 -1.02 15.09
N LEU A 490 8.48 0.05 15.68
CA LEU A 490 9.07 1.20 14.99
C LEU A 490 10.57 1.35 15.27
N TYR A 491 11.29 0.29 15.61
CA TYR A 491 12.69 0.36 16.03
C TYR A 491 13.56 1.19 15.07
N GLY A 492 13.56 0.90 13.78
CA GLY A 492 14.36 1.62 12.80
C GLY A 492 13.92 3.08 12.53
N VAL A 493 12.70 3.44 12.93
CA VAL A 493 12.09 4.76 12.68
C VAL A 493 12.34 5.73 13.84
N LEU A 494 12.47 5.22 15.07
CA LEU A 494 12.61 6.00 16.29
C LEU A 494 14.07 6.40 16.56
N TYR A 495 14.72 7.04 15.57
CA TYR A 495 16.08 7.56 15.67
C TYR A 495 16.13 9.03 15.27
N ILE A 496 17.08 9.77 15.83
CA ILE A 496 17.28 11.19 15.55
C ILE A 496 18.29 11.36 14.41
N GLY A 497 17.91 12.16 13.41
CA GLY A 497 18.77 12.57 12.30
C GLY A 497 19.01 11.49 11.24
N SER A 498 19.62 11.90 10.13
CA SER A 498 19.88 11.02 8.97
C SER A 498 21.00 9.99 9.20
N ASP A 499 21.78 10.14 10.25
CA ASP A 499 22.91 9.28 10.58
C ASP A 499 22.56 8.15 11.57
N TYR A 500 21.31 8.05 12.02
CA TYR A 500 20.77 6.99 12.91
C TYR A 500 21.61 6.71 14.17
N LEU A 501 22.38 7.69 14.63
CA LEU A 501 23.33 7.51 15.73
C LEU A 501 22.68 7.52 17.12
N SER A 502 21.52 8.15 17.25
CA SER A 502 20.89 8.35 18.57
C SER A 502 19.42 7.95 18.53
N PRO A 503 19.00 6.95 19.37
CA PRO A 503 17.60 6.69 19.60
C PRO A 503 16.88 7.94 20.10
N LEU A 504 15.61 8.08 19.72
CA LEU A 504 14.74 9.14 20.21
C LEU A 504 14.46 8.94 21.71
N PRO A 505 14.60 9.98 22.55
CA PRO A 505 14.14 9.90 23.93
C PRO A 505 12.61 9.85 23.99
N LEU A 506 12.05 8.80 24.57
CA LEU A 506 10.61 8.57 24.72
C LEU A 506 10.22 8.79 26.18
N CYS A 507 9.35 9.75 26.43
CA CYS A 507 8.86 10.07 27.77
C CYS A 507 7.43 9.57 27.98
N TYR A 508 7.07 9.22 29.21
CA TYR A 508 5.70 8.84 29.57
C TYR A 508 4.84 10.10 29.77
N PRO A 509 3.60 10.14 29.25
CA PRO A 509 2.87 9.09 28.53
C PRO A 509 3.04 9.11 27.00
N ASP A 510 3.85 10.00 26.44
CA ASP A 510 4.02 10.20 24.99
C ASP A 510 4.52 8.91 24.29
N LEU A 511 5.31 8.09 24.97
CA LEU A 511 5.77 6.79 24.45
C LEU A 511 4.61 5.84 24.07
N LEU A 512 3.42 6.02 24.63
CA LEU A 512 2.26 5.18 24.32
C LEU A 512 1.76 5.35 22.89
N ILE A 513 2.04 6.48 22.22
CA ILE A 513 1.70 6.70 20.80
C ILE A 513 2.52 5.78 19.90
N THR A 514 3.76 5.46 20.28
CA THR A 514 4.68 4.69 19.43
C THR A 514 4.30 3.23 19.26
N ARG A 515 3.28 2.73 19.97
CA ARG A 515 2.80 1.34 19.91
C ARG A 515 2.17 0.96 18.56
N ARG A 516 1.82 1.94 17.72
CA ARG A 516 1.23 1.75 16.39
C ARG A 516 -0.03 0.86 16.41
N GLY A 517 -0.93 1.07 17.38
CA GLY A 517 -2.17 0.29 17.47
C GLY A 517 -1.97 -1.16 17.87
N LYS A 518 -0.91 -1.48 18.58
CA LYS A 518 -0.69 -2.79 19.21
C LYS A 518 -0.96 -2.71 20.71
N ALA A 519 -1.39 -3.82 21.30
CA ALA A 519 -1.55 -3.95 22.72
C ALA A 519 -0.24 -3.69 23.46
N TRP A 520 -0.34 -3.28 24.74
CA TRP A 520 0.83 -2.92 25.56
C TRP A 520 1.81 -4.09 25.72
N ASN A 521 3.08 -3.85 25.40
CA ASN A 521 4.19 -4.78 25.67
C ASN A 521 5.39 -4.01 26.25
N PRO A 522 5.78 -4.24 27.53
CA PRO A 522 6.90 -3.56 28.17
C PRO A 522 8.27 -3.90 27.54
N GLU A 523 8.41 -5.03 26.85
CA GLU A 523 9.67 -5.47 26.22
C GLU A 523 10.10 -4.55 25.07
N TRP A 524 9.18 -3.76 24.53
CA TRP A 524 9.47 -2.78 23.50
C TRP A 524 10.28 -1.59 23.97
N PHE A 525 10.42 -1.40 25.29
CA PHE A 525 11.06 -0.22 25.87
C PHE A 525 12.23 -0.61 26.78
N GLN A 526 13.26 0.24 26.75
CA GLN A 526 14.43 0.14 27.62
C GLN A 526 14.70 1.49 28.30
N PRO A 527 15.19 1.51 29.54
CA PRO A 527 15.63 2.77 30.19
C PRO A 527 16.72 3.45 29.37
N TYR A 528 16.59 4.76 29.18
CA TYR A 528 17.57 5.54 28.41
C TYR A 528 18.41 6.41 29.36
N SER A 529 19.34 5.79 30.05
CA SER A 529 20.15 6.43 31.10
C SER A 529 20.99 7.62 30.57
N GLU A 530 21.45 7.60 29.32
CA GLU A 530 22.18 8.71 28.70
C GLU A 530 21.25 9.93 28.54
N ALA A 531 20.03 9.74 28.05
CA ALA A 531 19.03 10.80 27.93
C ALA A 531 18.62 11.36 29.29
N CYS A 532 18.37 10.49 30.28
CA CYS A 532 18.05 10.92 31.64
C CYS A 532 19.17 11.81 32.23
N ARG A 533 20.44 11.46 32.02
CA ARG A 533 21.59 12.24 32.48
C ARG A 533 21.66 13.60 31.78
N VAL A 534 21.46 13.66 30.47
CA VAL A 534 21.42 14.90 29.70
C VAL A 534 20.28 15.77 30.19
N ALA A 535 19.06 15.25 30.23
CA ALA A 535 17.87 15.97 30.68
C ALA A 535 18.05 16.54 32.09
N LYS A 536 18.59 15.74 33.03
CA LYS A 536 18.86 16.18 34.40
C LYS A 536 19.82 17.36 34.46
N ALA A 537 20.89 17.34 33.66
CA ALA A 537 21.86 18.45 33.60
C ALA A 537 21.24 19.71 33.01
N LEU A 538 20.44 19.58 31.95
CA LEU A 538 19.75 20.71 31.33
C LEU A 538 18.70 21.32 32.28
N LEU A 539 17.90 20.49 32.97
CA LEU A 539 16.93 20.96 33.98
C LEU A 539 17.61 21.66 35.15
N ALA A 540 18.73 21.14 35.62
CA ALA A 540 19.51 21.79 36.67
C ALA A 540 20.00 23.17 36.25
N CYS A 541 20.48 23.30 35.00
CA CYS A 541 20.88 24.57 34.43
C CYS A 541 19.75 25.62 34.36
N LEU A 542 18.52 25.15 34.11
CA LEU A 542 17.30 25.99 34.07
C LEU A 542 16.70 26.27 35.47
N GLY A 543 17.23 25.66 36.55
CA GLY A 543 16.62 25.73 37.89
C GLY A 543 15.30 24.94 38.02
N MET A 544 15.01 24.04 37.06
CA MET A 544 13.74 23.29 36.98
C MET A 544 13.94 21.80 37.26
N GLY A 545 14.82 21.42 38.14
CA GLY A 545 15.27 20.04 38.38
C GLY A 545 14.18 18.99 38.65
N ASN A 546 12.97 19.41 39.03
CA ASN A 546 11.84 18.52 39.30
C ASN A 546 10.65 18.72 38.36
N ALA A 547 10.83 19.43 37.24
CA ALA A 547 9.74 19.78 36.34
C ALA A 547 9.12 18.55 35.68
N ALA A 548 7.81 18.63 35.45
CA ALA A 548 7.07 17.65 34.70
C ALA A 548 7.46 17.73 33.18
N HIS A 549 7.52 16.58 32.52
CA HIS A 549 7.73 16.54 31.04
C HIS A 549 6.67 17.34 30.30
N ALA A 550 5.40 17.23 30.71
CA ALA A 550 4.30 17.99 30.14
C ALA A 550 4.53 19.53 30.21
N GLU A 551 5.15 20.04 31.30
CA GLU A 551 5.52 21.46 31.42
C GLU A 551 6.54 21.86 30.36
N MET A 552 7.60 21.06 30.20
CA MET A 552 8.64 21.30 29.21
C MET A 552 8.08 21.24 27.77
N LYS A 553 7.15 20.33 27.52
CA LYS A 553 6.48 20.19 26.22
C LYS A 553 5.59 21.39 25.86
N VAL A 554 4.81 21.88 26.81
CA VAL A 554 3.92 23.06 26.62
C VAL A 554 4.72 24.33 26.34
N MET A 555 5.98 24.42 26.76
CA MET A 555 6.87 25.55 26.42
C MET A 555 7.19 25.64 24.93
N GLY A 556 7.01 24.56 24.15
CA GLY A 556 7.25 24.56 22.72
C GLY A 556 8.72 24.69 22.33
N CYS A 557 8.99 25.27 21.15
CA CYS A 557 10.33 25.44 20.59
C CYS A 557 11.05 26.67 21.16
N ARG A 558 11.37 26.64 22.44
CA ARG A 558 12.02 27.77 23.16
C ARG A 558 13.40 27.44 23.71
N PHE A 559 13.88 26.21 23.56
CA PHE A 559 15.15 25.79 24.13
C PHE A 559 16.28 26.00 23.13
N VAL A 560 17.24 26.82 23.49
CA VAL A 560 18.43 27.16 22.66
C VAL A 560 19.68 26.55 23.29
N CYS A 561 20.46 25.82 22.50
CA CYS A 561 21.70 25.20 22.96
C CYS A 561 22.77 26.28 23.30
N GLY A 562 23.27 26.24 24.51
CA GLY A 562 24.36 27.15 24.94
C GLY A 562 25.74 26.70 24.47
N ARG A 563 25.88 25.58 23.82
CA ARG A 563 27.13 25.01 23.28
C ARG A 563 27.32 25.27 21.79
N CYS A 564 26.23 25.42 21.03
CA CYS A 564 26.27 25.71 19.60
C CYS A 564 26.43 27.20 19.31
N SER A 565 27.04 27.53 18.17
CA SER A 565 27.11 28.87 17.64
C SER A 565 25.81 29.29 16.94
N ASP A 566 25.11 28.34 16.32
CA ASP A 566 23.80 28.59 15.79
C ASP A 566 22.79 28.64 16.96
N ARG A 567 21.95 29.65 16.97
CA ARG A 567 20.94 29.84 18.01
C ARG A 567 19.63 29.19 17.64
N LYS A 568 19.70 27.97 17.05
CA LYS A 568 18.52 27.21 16.70
C LYS A 568 17.73 26.88 17.94
N ALA A 569 16.42 27.15 17.92
CA ALA A 569 15.51 26.79 18.99
C ALA A 569 14.95 25.38 18.77
N TRP A 570 14.75 24.65 19.85
CA TRP A 570 14.25 23.28 19.87
C TRP A 570 13.07 23.13 20.85
N ASN A 571 12.22 22.16 20.67
CA ASN A 571 11.38 21.66 21.76
C ASN A 571 12.23 20.87 22.74
N TRP A 572 11.66 20.48 23.90
CA TRP A 572 12.42 19.79 24.94
C TRP A 572 13.08 18.50 24.48
N ASP A 573 12.29 17.62 23.85
CA ASP A 573 12.78 16.32 23.39
C ASP A 573 13.85 16.49 22.28
N GLY A 574 13.67 17.46 21.41
CA GLY A 574 14.67 17.88 20.42
C GLY A 574 15.94 18.38 21.04
N MET A 575 15.87 19.17 22.12
CA MET A 575 17.06 19.66 22.84
C MET A 575 17.85 18.52 23.50
N VAL A 576 17.16 17.60 24.18
CA VAL A 576 17.80 16.41 24.76
C VAL A 576 18.43 15.55 23.64
N GLY A 577 17.69 15.34 22.55
CA GLY A 577 18.14 14.61 21.39
C GLY A 577 19.35 15.24 20.72
N HIS A 578 19.37 16.57 20.55
CA HIS A 578 20.50 17.32 20.03
C HIS A 578 21.79 17.08 20.83
N TYR A 579 21.71 17.15 22.16
CA TYR A 579 22.87 16.87 23.02
C TYR A 579 23.37 15.42 22.85
N LEU A 580 22.46 14.44 22.80
CA LEU A 580 22.81 13.04 22.60
C LEU A 580 23.51 12.81 21.25
N GLN A 581 22.98 13.40 20.20
CA GLN A 581 23.52 13.28 18.85
C GLN A 581 24.93 13.89 18.76
N GLU A 582 25.13 15.12 19.26
CA GLU A 582 26.40 15.79 19.22
C GLU A 582 27.47 15.10 20.10
N GLN A 583 27.10 14.59 21.26
CA GLN A 583 27.99 13.78 22.09
C GLN A 583 28.44 12.49 21.37
N ARG A 584 27.54 11.84 20.65
CA ARG A 584 27.85 10.64 19.87
C ARG A 584 28.68 10.97 18.65
N ARG A 585 28.35 11.98 17.89
CA ARG A 585 29.18 12.48 16.77
C ARG A 585 30.61 12.78 17.23
N HIS A 586 30.77 13.41 18.37
CA HIS A 586 32.09 13.66 18.95
C HIS A 586 32.83 12.38 19.37
N LYS A 587 32.12 11.39 19.93
CA LYS A 587 32.70 10.09 20.36
C LYS A 587 33.16 9.24 19.17
N TYR A 588 32.40 9.25 18.06
CA TYR A 588 32.66 8.41 16.89
C TYR A 588 33.44 9.13 15.79
N ARG A 589 34.29 10.12 16.12
CA ARG A 589 35.13 10.90 15.19
C ARG A 589 35.93 10.08 14.17
N ARG A 590 36.25 8.83 14.47
CA ARG A 590 37.02 7.94 13.58
C ARG A 590 36.29 7.59 12.28
N PHE A 591 35.01 7.87 12.18
CA PHE A 591 34.16 7.57 11.00
C PHE A 591 33.79 8.81 10.19
N GLN A 592 34.39 9.99 10.50
CA GLN A 592 34.11 11.22 9.77
C GLN A 592 35.02 11.40 8.54
N PRO A 593 34.50 11.97 7.43
CA PRO A 593 35.33 12.30 6.28
C PRO A 593 36.44 13.28 6.71
N PRO A 594 37.62 13.17 6.10
CA PRO A 594 38.74 14.11 6.37
C PRO A 594 38.30 15.54 6.01
N GLY A 595 38.50 16.47 6.96
CA GLY A 595 38.19 17.91 6.78
C GLY A 595 37.05 18.46 7.61
N VAL A 596 36.24 17.64 8.29
CA VAL A 596 35.17 18.07 9.20
C VAL A 596 35.60 17.86 10.64
N SER A 597 35.91 18.91 11.37
CA SER A 597 36.23 18.83 12.80
C SER A 597 35.07 19.32 13.65
N HIS A 598 34.36 18.42 14.30
CA HIS A 598 33.44 18.76 15.39
C HIS A 598 34.25 19.07 16.65
N LEU A 599 34.53 20.34 16.87
CA LEU A 599 35.32 20.83 18.02
C LEU A 599 34.50 20.82 19.31
N ASN A 600 33.16 20.73 19.24
CA ASN A 600 32.26 20.87 20.35
C ASN A 600 31.75 19.51 20.85
N SER A 601 32.21 19.09 22.03
CA SER A 601 31.83 17.79 22.63
C SER A 601 30.45 17.79 23.30
N HIS A 602 29.74 18.91 23.34
CA HIS A 602 28.51 19.09 24.12
C HIS A 602 28.65 18.52 25.55
N SER A 603 29.80 18.77 26.20
CA SER A 603 30.05 18.34 27.58
C SER A 603 28.98 18.91 28.51
N LEU A 604 28.52 18.09 29.46
CA LEU A 604 27.58 18.50 30.50
C LEU A 604 28.29 19.23 31.67
N ALA A 605 29.63 19.27 31.69
CA ALA A 605 30.37 20.01 32.68
C ALA A 605 30.23 21.51 32.41
N GLU A 606 30.03 22.31 33.44
CA GLU A 606 30.08 23.76 33.34
C GLU A 606 31.48 24.22 32.95
N THR A 607 31.60 24.91 31.83
CA THR A 607 32.85 25.47 31.34
C THR A 607 32.72 26.98 31.23
N ARG A 608 33.44 27.72 32.07
CA ARG A 608 33.66 29.17 31.99
C ARG A 608 32.38 30.00 31.78
N GLY A 609 31.34 29.80 32.57
CA GLY A 609 30.13 30.66 32.55
C GLY A 609 29.22 30.49 31.34
N LYS A 610 29.41 29.50 30.48
CA LYS A 610 28.48 29.16 29.39
C LYS A 610 27.42 28.24 29.90
N LEU A 611 26.15 28.68 29.88
CA LEU A 611 24.99 27.88 30.20
C LEU A 611 24.86 26.69 29.25
N LEU A 612 24.31 25.58 29.70
CA LEU A 612 24.01 24.43 28.85
C LEU A 612 22.84 24.73 27.89
N VAL A 613 21.81 25.34 28.42
CA VAL A 613 20.58 25.64 27.68
C VAL A 613 20.01 26.96 28.14
N GLN A 614 19.36 27.71 27.26
CA GLN A 614 18.63 28.94 27.53
C GLN A 614 17.20 28.83 27.00
N ILE A 615 16.27 29.54 27.66
CA ILE A 615 14.87 29.64 27.18
C ILE A 615 14.75 30.96 26.44
N ALA A 616 14.40 30.94 25.16
CA ALA A 616 14.11 32.13 24.37
C ALA A 616 12.83 32.82 24.91
N PRO A 617 12.76 34.18 24.86
CA PRO A 617 11.63 34.93 25.38
C PRO A 617 10.33 34.67 24.61
N GLU A 618 10.44 34.39 23.32
CA GLU A 618 9.31 34.06 22.43
C GLU A 618 9.53 32.72 21.76
N GLU A 619 8.42 32.05 21.39
CA GLU A 619 8.46 30.83 20.64
C GLU A 619 9.05 31.07 19.25
N GLN A 620 10.11 30.38 18.92
CA GLN A 620 10.78 30.47 17.62
C GLN A 620 10.46 29.24 16.78
N LEU A 621 10.35 29.42 15.46
CA LEU A 621 10.24 28.29 14.54
C LEU A 621 11.58 27.53 14.57
N GLY A 622 11.58 26.39 15.20
CA GLY A 622 12.71 25.48 15.32
C GLY A 622 12.41 24.12 14.75
N GLU A 623 13.38 23.21 14.83
CA GLU A 623 13.16 21.81 14.47
C GLU A 623 12.38 21.13 15.59
N VAL A 624 11.15 20.76 15.29
CA VAL A 624 10.26 20.05 16.21
C VAL A 624 10.44 18.57 15.96
N ILE A 625 10.85 17.83 17.00
CA ILE A 625 10.69 16.38 16.99
C ILE A 625 9.26 16.10 17.45
N ASP A 626 8.38 15.92 16.47
CA ASP A 626 7.00 15.53 16.73
C ASP A 626 6.87 14.01 16.52
N LEU A 627 6.65 13.28 17.63
CA LEU A 627 6.42 11.84 17.59
C LEU A 627 5.26 11.46 16.65
N ALA A 628 4.25 12.30 16.57
CA ALA A 628 3.12 12.06 15.70
C ALA A 628 3.45 12.17 14.21
N SER A 629 4.46 12.98 13.84
CA SER A 629 4.92 13.05 12.45
C SER A 629 5.81 11.87 12.06
N ILE A 630 6.45 11.23 13.04
CA ILE A 630 7.33 10.07 12.85
C ILE A 630 6.53 8.77 12.84
N VAL A 631 5.49 8.68 13.69
CA VAL A 631 4.64 7.49 13.78
C VAL A 631 3.60 7.53 12.65
N PRO A 632 3.61 6.57 11.72
CA PRO A 632 2.61 6.52 10.66
C PRO A 632 1.18 6.52 11.24
N PRO A 633 0.19 7.11 10.54
CA PRO A 633 -1.18 7.14 11.01
C PRO A 633 -1.69 5.72 11.28
N LEU A 634 -2.39 5.56 12.42
CA LEU A 634 -3.01 4.29 12.79
C LEU A 634 -4.05 3.93 11.74
N LYS A 635 -3.92 2.74 11.16
CA LYS A 635 -5.04 2.15 10.40
C LYS A 635 -6.20 1.91 11.39
N PRO A 636 -7.45 2.14 10.98
CA PRO A 636 -8.59 1.74 11.78
C PRO A 636 -8.44 0.26 12.14
N TRP A 637 -8.72 -0.08 13.40
CA TRP A 637 -8.73 -1.48 13.82
C TRP A 637 -9.69 -2.26 12.92
N LYS A 638 -9.22 -3.36 12.35
CA LYS A 638 -10.02 -4.34 11.64
C LYS A 638 -10.09 -5.56 12.51
N SER A 639 -11.28 -6.13 12.70
CA SER A 639 -11.42 -7.35 13.49
C SER A 639 -10.47 -8.41 12.90
N GLY A 640 -9.66 -9.03 13.74
CA GLY A 640 -8.57 -9.94 13.34
C GLY A 640 -9.00 -11.28 12.72
N ARG A 641 -10.28 -11.50 12.51
CA ARG A 641 -10.77 -12.42 11.49
C ARG A 641 -10.68 -11.70 10.13
N GLU A 642 -9.48 -11.58 9.54
CA GLU A 642 -9.39 -11.89 8.14
C GLU A 642 -10.08 -13.25 8.01
N ARG A 643 -11.37 -13.25 7.63
CA ARG A 643 -11.98 -14.48 7.16
C ARG A 643 -11.07 -14.90 6.04
N ARG A 644 -10.21 -15.86 6.33
CA ARG A 644 -9.54 -16.61 5.29
C ARG A 644 -10.67 -17.08 4.43
N THR A 645 -10.88 -16.45 3.28
CA THR A 645 -11.65 -16.98 2.16
C THR A 645 -10.83 -18.15 1.60
N ASN A 646 -10.48 -19.08 2.48
CA ASN A 646 -9.99 -20.38 2.11
C ASN A 646 -11.20 -21.12 1.56
N GLY A 647 -11.00 -21.91 0.54
CA GLY A 647 -12.04 -22.68 -0.13
C GLY A 647 -12.97 -23.48 0.79
N GLU A 648 -12.66 -23.62 2.09
CA GLU A 648 -13.48 -24.28 3.11
C GLU A 648 -14.75 -23.47 3.44
N ASP A 649 -14.67 -22.14 3.61
CA ASP A 649 -15.86 -21.28 3.83
C ASP A 649 -16.78 -21.28 2.60
N ARG A 650 -16.19 -21.44 1.40
CA ARG A 650 -16.91 -21.55 0.14
C ARG A 650 -17.71 -22.86 0.05
N TYR A 651 -17.18 -23.95 0.60
CA TYR A 651 -17.83 -25.27 0.65
C TYR A 651 -18.96 -25.33 1.69
N GLU A 652 -18.79 -24.70 2.85
CA GLU A 652 -19.87 -24.60 3.84
C GLU A 652 -21.02 -23.73 3.33
N PHE A 653 -20.70 -22.59 2.69
CA PHE A 653 -21.70 -21.70 2.10
C PHE A 653 -22.49 -22.36 0.94
N LYS A 654 -21.83 -23.22 0.13
CA LYS A 654 -22.50 -24.02 -0.91
C LYS A 654 -23.31 -25.17 -0.35
N ARG A 655 -22.97 -25.74 0.82
CA ARG A 655 -23.70 -26.85 1.45
C ARG A 655 -25.04 -26.40 2.01
N ASP A 656 -25.17 -25.23 2.54
CA ASP A 656 -26.38 -24.76 3.21
C ASP A 656 -27.41 -24.15 2.26
N GLY A 657 -27.13 -24.04 0.96
CA GLY A 657 -28.11 -23.75 -0.11
C GLY A 657 -28.87 -22.43 -0.01
N LEU A 658 -28.62 -21.62 0.99
CA LEU A 658 -29.29 -20.36 1.27
C LEU A 658 -28.28 -19.24 1.38
N ILE A 659 -27.87 -18.68 0.23
CA ILE A 659 -27.45 -17.27 0.22
C ILE A 659 -28.70 -16.49 0.59
N PRO A 660 -28.76 -15.79 1.73
CA PRO A 660 -29.88 -14.92 2.01
C PRO A 660 -29.99 -13.97 0.82
N ARG A 661 -31.14 -13.96 0.12
CA ARG A 661 -31.39 -12.90 -0.86
C ARG A 661 -31.16 -11.58 -0.11
N PRO A 662 -30.33 -10.65 -0.61
CA PRO A 662 -30.19 -9.37 0.04
C PRO A 662 -31.57 -8.79 0.17
N VAL A 663 -32.02 -8.57 1.40
CA VAL A 663 -33.24 -7.80 1.68
C VAL A 663 -32.97 -6.45 1.05
N SER A 664 -33.84 -6.06 0.12
CA SER A 664 -33.80 -4.75 -0.55
C SER A 664 -33.52 -3.68 0.49
N HIS A 665 -32.32 -3.07 0.43
CA HIS A 665 -31.95 -2.00 1.31
C HIS A 665 -32.87 -0.82 1.06
N PRO A 666 -33.48 -0.24 2.11
CA PRO A 666 -34.02 1.11 1.98
C PRO A 666 -32.85 2.01 1.56
N SER A 667 -33.05 2.69 0.44
CA SER A 667 -32.13 3.70 -0.11
C SER A 667 -31.52 4.51 1.02
N LEU A 668 -30.20 4.40 1.21
CA LEU A 668 -29.41 5.31 2.00
C LEU A 668 -29.48 6.67 1.27
N SER A 669 -30.45 7.48 1.63
CA SER A 669 -30.37 8.94 1.40
C SER A 669 -29.23 9.46 2.27
N ILE A 670 -28.21 9.98 1.59
CA ILE A 670 -27.07 10.73 2.15
C ILE A 670 -27.58 11.96 2.92
#